data_434e795d499f3cb9774015ac0fac4e5e
#
_entry.id   434e795d499f3cb9774015ac0fac4e5e
#
_cell.length_a   1.000
_cell.length_b   1.000
_cell.length_c   1.000
_cell.angle_alpha   90.00
_cell.angle_beta   90.00
_cell.angle_gamma   90.00
#
_symmetry.space_group_name_H-M   'P 1'
#
loop_
_entity.id
_entity.type
_entity.pdbx_description
1 polymer ?
#
loop_
_entity_poly.entity_id
_entity_poly.type
_entity_poly.pdbx_seq_one_letter_code
_entity_poly.pdbx_strand_id
1 'polypeptide(L)'
;MPSELAGRADKDGNRYEIKWAVYQILELLNEKLDYVILEALGDDEVGVDVWVGKKDGTREGQQCKVRNGSKEYWDFGSANAKGIFTKWKYQLDRDKSNTVALVSPLAFTFLEDLTKRAKNTSENPKDFYNSQIQDASLKFVGFFKDFCRVMDINPNQELDLAKCISYLNRIAYRQIPDTQLKELILFRIGHLLLGNEEDNYSKFVTWIVDGDILGKRISLPDLYEFLEKANIDCRDLSNNRRIMPRLKELNQIYEDTFIPLNNGLINREEFSDCRKAIDSGDSIIIHGKAGRGKSGCTIDIINYCKEKNIPYIAIKLDKQFLPKGNAEKWGNDLGLPASIAHCIHSISKNERAVIILDQLDALRWTQAHSRDALLVCAEIIKQVEALNFEREYKISIVFVCRTYDLENDNNIRSLFINSEKKNKTIQWKMIPVNEFDEDTVKKIVGVRYSKLTNKLKDILRIPSNLYIWRQLDPDKEYSECSTASHLVSEWWKQLKEKAFEFGLSENNLNKTKEEIVSYMEKQGIMFVPKGILSANDSCLKFLSSNTFLLIQDNKVSFAHQSILDCFLADKMLKRFYDGEDIVDIIGSKEIQTPERRYQVQMFMESLSQLDTHKFIDAGQKMFKSDQIRYFFKYVFFEVLNQIDNIDENIEYFIINNCENETYGNHIINNVILSRPQYIRLLRKKGILDKSFNNPQKKDIVFDLLMSMRPRYDADDIAFIRKYAFKSQEDDEKFSKCFIHDIDLDTDEFFELRMEFYN
;
A
#
# COMPACT_ATOMS: atom_id res chain seq x y z
N MET A 1 27.33 -23.66 9.93
CA MET A 1 26.66 -23.85 11.25
C MET A 1 27.48 -24.81 12.08
N PRO A 2 27.59 -24.65 13.42
CA PRO A 2 28.27 -25.62 14.26
C PRO A 2 27.59 -26.98 14.15
N SER A 3 28.37 -28.08 14.19
CA SER A 3 27.87 -29.46 14.19
C SER A 3 27.04 -29.68 15.45
N GLU A 4 25.73 -29.82 15.33
CA GLU A 4 24.85 -30.13 16.45
C GLU A 4 24.78 -31.63 16.68
N LEU A 5 24.70 -32.02 17.96
CA LEU A 5 24.57 -33.41 18.39
C LEU A 5 23.28 -34.05 17.82
N ALA A 6 23.35 -35.30 17.35
CA ALA A 6 22.27 -36.03 16.69
C ALA A 6 20.91 -35.94 17.42
N GLY A 7 20.90 -36.02 18.75
CA GLY A 7 19.67 -35.95 19.56
C GLY A 7 18.92 -34.61 19.52
N ARG A 8 19.56 -33.50 19.13
CA ARG A 8 18.86 -32.23 18.95
C ARG A 8 18.22 -32.14 17.56
N ALA A 9 18.87 -32.73 16.55
CA ALA A 9 18.36 -32.81 15.19
C ALA A 9 17.07 -33.67 15.12
N ASP A 10 17.00 -34.76 15.86
CA ASP A 10 15.84 -35.63 15.95
C ASP A 10 14.67 -34.92 16.64
N LYS A 11 14.94 -34.18 17.75
CA LYS A 11 13.90 -33.39 18.43
C LYS A 11 13.31 -32.28 17.55
N ASP A 12 14.12 -31.62 16.73
CA ASP A 12 13.63 -30.59 15.81
C ASP A 12 12.83 -31.21 14.67
N GLY A 13 13.20 -32.42 14.21
CA GLY A 13 12.45 -33.19 13.24
C GLY A 13 11.03 -33.52 13.76
N ASN A 14 10.95 -34.11 14.94
CA ASN A 14 9.68 -34.49 15.57
C ASN A 14 8.79 -33.27 15.83
N ARG A 15 9.36 -32.12 16.24
CA ARG A 15 8.58 -30.89 16.46
C ARG A 15 7.94 -30.35 15.15
N TYR A 16 8.65 -30.41 14.06
CA TYR A 16 8.14 -29.98 12.75
C TYR A 16 7.03 -30.91 12.25
N GLU A 17 7.23 -32.21 12.42
CA GLU A 17 6.26 -33.24 12.06
C GLU A 17 4.96 -33.11 12.85
N ILE A 18 5.03 -32.90 14.17
CA ILE A 18 3.86 -32.62 15.02
C ILE A 18 3.12 -31.37 14.52
N LYS A 19 3.83 -30.27 14.23
CA LYS A 19 3.20 -29.07 13.64
C LYS A 19 2.48 -29.39 12.33
N TRP A 20 3.12 -30.17 11.46
CA TRP A 20 2.51 -30.59 10.21
C TRP A 20 1.27 -31.45 10.42
N ALA A 21 1.31 -32.36 11.38
CA ALA A 21 0.17 -33.19 11.77
C ALA A 21 -1.01 -32.33 12.28
N VAL A 22 -0.77 -31.35 13.16
CA VAL A 22 -1.79 -30.39 13.61
C VAL A 22 -2.41 -29.66 12.40
N TYR A 23 -1.56 -29.18 11.47
CA TYR A 23 -2.01 -28.49 10.26
C TYR A 23 -2.94 -29.38 9.42
N GLN A 24 -2.60 -30.66 9.21
CA GLN A 24 -3.43 -31.60 8.45
C GLN A 24 -4.73 -31.98 9.17
N ILE A 25 -4.68 -32.15 10.50
CA ILE A 25 -5.89 -32.43 11.29
C ILE A 25 -6.89 -31.28 11.20
N LEU A 26 -6.43 -30.02 11.22
CA LEU A 26 -7.30 -28.85 11.05
C LEU A 26 -7.97 -28.80 9.67
N GLU A 27 -7.40 -29.44 8.64
CA GLU A 27 -8.03 -29.55 7.31
C GLU A 27 -9.29 -30.44 7.28
N LEU A 28 -9.48 -31.29 8.30
CA LEU A 28 -10.73 -32.02 8.47
C LEU A 28 -11.90 -31.07 8.74
N LEU A 29 -11.69 -30.01 9.55
CA LEU A 29 -12.70 -28.97 9.81
C LEU A 29 -13.04 -28.15 8.56
N ASN A 30 -12.08 -27.97 7.65
CA ASN A 30 -12.30 -27.32 6.35
C ASN A 30 -12.94 -28.24 5.32
N GLU A 31 -13.29 -29.47 5.70
CA GLU A 31 -13.86 -30.49 4.83
C GLU A 31 -13.05 -30.80 3.55
N LYS A 32 -11.75 -30.50 3.54
CA LYS A 32 -10.85 -30.82 2.42
C LYS A 32 -10.35 -32.26 2.45
N LEU A 33 -10.31 -32.84 3.65
CA LEU A 33 -9.84 -34.18 3.92
C LEU A 33 -10.97 -35.04 4.50
N ASP A 34 -10.93 -36.34 4.22
CA ASP A 34 -11.79 -37.35 4.85
C ASP A 34 -11.16 -37.93 6.09
N TYR A 35 -9.82 -38.07 6.11
CA TYR A 35 -9.09 -38.61 7.24
C TYR A 35 -7.62 -38.23 7.20
N VAL A 36 -6.99 -38.33 8.39
CA VAL A 36 -5.54 -38.23 8.60
C VAL A 36 -5.10 -39.49 9.36
N ILE A 37 -3.93 -40.07 9.00
CA ILE A 37 -3.26 -41.14 9.76
C ILE A 37 -1.84 -40.67 10.04
N LEU A 38 -1.45 -40.66 11.30
CA LEU A 38 -0.09 -40.32 11.73
C LEU A 38 0.68 -41.62 12.01
N GLU A 39 1.94 -41.69 11.56
CA GLU A 39 2.80 -42.86 11.74
C GLU A 39 2.06 -44.19 11.45
N ALA A 40 1.59 -44.35 10.22
CA ALA A 40 0.91 -45.56 9.79
C ALA A 40 1.81 -46.80 9.96
N LEU A 41 1.21 -47.98 10.11
CA LEU A 41 1.93 -49.24 10.33
C LEU A 41 2.04 -50.08 9.04
N GLY A 42 3.05 -50.93 8.97
CA GLY A 42 3.27 -51.88 7.90
C GLY A 42 3.71 -51.21 6.60
N ASP A 43 3.12 -51.61 5.47
CA ASP A 43 3.48 -51.09 4.16
C ASP A 43 3.20 -49.59 3.98
N ASP A 44 2.27 -49.04 4.74
CA ASP A 44 1.93 -47.65 4.73
C ASP A 44 2.96 -46.75 5.49
N GLU A 45 3.83 -47.35 6.31
CA GLU A 45 4.93 -46.68 7.01
C GLU A 45 6.06 -46.30 6.05
N VAL A 46 6.23 -46.98 4.92
CA VAL A 46 7.40 -46.85 4.05
C VAL A 46 7.48 -45.44 3.44
N GLY A 47 8.30 -44.57 4.10
CA GLY A 47 8.58 -43.23 3.62
C GLY A 47 7.44 -42.24 3.78
N VAL A 48 6.53 -42.48 4.69
CA VAL A 48 5.39 -41.59 4.97
C VAL A 48 5.27 -41.39 6.48
N ASP A 49 5.25 -40.15 6.88
CA ASP A 49 5.07 -39.75 8.29
C ASP A 49 3.57 -39.42 8.54
N VAL A 50 2.86 -38.88 7.51
CA VAL A 50 1.43 -38.53 7.59
C VAL A 50 0.71 -38.99 6.32
N TRP A 51 -0.34 -39.77 6.44
CA TRP A 51 -1.30 -40.03 5.36
C TRP A 51 -2.52 -39.13 5.46
N VAL A 52 -2.94 -38.54 4.33
CA VAL A 52 -4.19 -37.80 4.23
C VAL A 52 -5.07 -38.41 3.13
N GLY A 53 -6.32 -38.68 3.45
CA GLY A 53 -7.34 -39.13 2.49
C GLY A 53 -8.16 -37.92 2.04
N LYS A 54 -8.35 -37.82 0.71
CA LYS A 54 -9.13 -36.75 0.08
C LYS A 54 -10.55 -37.24 -0.27
N LYS A 55 -11.48 -36.29 -0.43
CA LYS A 55 -12.89 -36.61 -0.79
C LYS A 55 -13.08 -37.29 -2.16
N ASP A 56 -12.12 -37.14 -3.06
CA ASP A 56 -12.11 -37.78 -4.37
C ASP A 56 -11.67 -39.25 -4.34
N GLY A 57 -11.40 -39.81 -3.15
CA GLY A 57 -10.92 -41.16 -2.93
C GLY A 57 -9.41 -41.34 -3.11
N THR A 58 -8.68 -40.31 -3.49
CA THR A 58 -7.22 -40.35 -3.53
C THR A 58 -6.64 -40.18 -2.13
N ARG A 59 -5.41 -40.66 -1.92
CA ARG A 59 -4.68 -40.47 -0.69
C ARG A 59 -3.25 -39.96 -0.97
N GLU A 60 -2.73 -39.20 -0.05
CA GLU A 60 -1.39 -38.63 -0.17
C GLU A 60 -0.53 -38.98 1.05
N GLY A 61 0.59 -39.68 0.79
CA GLY A 61 1.62 -39.97 1.78
C GLY A 61 2.62 -38.83 1.86
N GLN A 62 2.71 -38.17 3.00
CA GLN A 62 3.53 -36.99 3.24
C GLN A 62 4.72 -37.35 4.11
N GLN A 63 5.93 -36.97 3.67
CA GLN A 63 7.16 -37.16 4.41
C GLN A 63 7.72 -35.82 4.88
N CYS A 64 7.94 -35.65 6.17
CA CYS A 64 8.46 -34.44 6.79
C CYS A 64 9.98 -34.51 6.96
N LYS A 65 10.74 -33.59 6.42
CA LYS A 65 12.19 -33.54 6.58
C LYS A 65 12.69 -32.11 6.77
N VAL A 66 13.17 -31.82 7.99
CA VAL A 66 13.59 -30.47 8.42
C VAL A 66 14.99 -30.14 7.93
N ARG A 67 15.88 -31.13 7.87
CA ARG A 67 17.31 -30.92 7.58
C ARG A 67 17.84 -31.83 6.46
N ASN A 68 18.79 -31.29 5.75
CA ASN A 68 19.55 -32.00 4.74
C ASN A 68 21.07 -31.98 5.08
N GLY A 69 21.45 -32.57 6.21
CA GLY A 69 22.81 -32.46 6.71
C GLY A 69 23.21 -31.00 6.96
N SER A 70 24.32 -30.54 6.34
CA SER A 70 24.80 -29.16 6.40
C SER A 70 24.28 -28.27 5.26
N LYS A 71 23.47 -28.81 4.32
CA LYS A 71 22.97 -28.07 3.14
C LYS A 71 21.73 -27.28 3.48
N GLU A 72 21.58 -26.12 2.86
CA GLU A 72 20.43 -25.23 2.98
C GLU A 72 19.34 -25.50 1.92
N TYR A 73 19.52 -26.51 1.09
CA TYR A 73 18.59 -26.92 0.03
C TYR A 73 18.65 -28.44 -0.22
N TRP A 74 17.63 -28.98 -0.84
CA TRP A 74 17.61 -30.36 -1.33
C TRP A 74 18.20 -30.44 -2.73
N ASP A 75 19.07 -31.43 -2.94
CA ASP A 75 19.53 -31.88 -4.25
C ASP A 75 19.23 -33.37 -4.43
N PHE A 76 19.43 -33.86 -5.66
CA PHE A 76 19.17 -35.27 -5.96
C PHE A 76 19.96 -36.22 -5.03
N GLY A 77 21.23 -35.97 -4.85
CA GLY A 77 22.14 -36.83 -4.07
C GLY A 77 21.67 -36.98 -2.63
N SER A 78 21.32 -35.88 -1.98
CA SER A 78 20.85 -35.87 -0.60
C SER A 78 19.47 -36.50 -0.43
N ALA A 79 18.54 -36.24 -1.36
CA ALA A 79 17.21 -36.86 -1.35
C ALA A 79 17.31 -38.39 -1.57
N ASN A 80 18.16 -38.81 -2.50
CA ASN A 80 18.40 -40.24 -2.79
C ASN A 80 19.13 -40.95 -1.62
N ALA A 81 20.08 -40.31 -0.99
CA ALA A 81 20.78 -40.85 0.19
C ALA A 81 19.85 -41.10 1.37
N LYS A 82 18.75 -40.32 1.49
CA LYS A 82 17.68 -40.55 2.46
C LYS A 82 16.61 -41.54 1.98
N GLY A 83 16.78 -42.09 0.79
CA GLY A 83 15.87 -43.08 0.19
C GLY A 83 14.51 -42.51 -0.19
N ILE A 84 14.38 -41.17 -0.36
CA ILE A 84 13.08 -40.53 -0.64
C ILE A 84 12.49 -41.08 -1.94
N PHE A 85 13.23 -41.10 -3.03
CA PHE A 85 12.73 -41.54 -4.34
C PHE A 85 12.39 -43.04 -4.38
N THR A 86 13.20 -43.87 -3.75
CA THR A 86 12.96 -45.31 -3.68
C THR A 86 11.68 -45.64 -2.90
N LYS A 87 11.47 -44.97 -1.77
CA LYS A 87 10.27 -45.11 -0.95
C LYS A 87 9.03 -44.57 -1.66
N TRP A 88 9.13 -43.44 -2.37
CA TRP A 88 8.06 -42.94 -3.20
C TRP A 88 7.69 -43.87 -4.33
N LYS A 89 8.70 -44.43 -5.02
CA LYS A 89 8.45 -45.43 -6.07
C LYS A 89 7.62 -46.58 -5.51
N TYR A 90 8.00 -47.10 -4.34
CA TYR A 90 7.26 -48.18 -3.67
C TYR A 90 5.78 -47.82 -3.47
N GLN A 91 5.48 -46.63 -2.91
CA GLN A 91 4.09 -46.19 -2.68
C GLN A 91 3.31 -45.93 -3.98
N LEU A 92 3.98 -45.35 -5.00
CA LEU A 92 3.37 -45.01 -6.29
C LEU A 92 3.08 -46.28 -7.13
N ASP A 93 3.92 -47.33 -7.03
CA ASP A 93 3.72 -48.61 -7.72
C ASP A 93 2.63 -49.45 -7.04
N ARG A 94 2.48 -49.32 -5.72
CA ARG A 94 1.53 -50.11 -4.92
C ARG A 94 0.08 -49.75 -5.22
N ASP A 95 -0.25 -48.48 -5.44
CA ASP A 95 -1.60 -48.05 -5.77
C ASP A 95 -1.57 -46.80 -6.68
N LYS A 96 -2.37 -46.84 -7.74
CA LYS A 96 -2.50 -45.72 -8.68
C LYS A 96 -3.16 -44.50 -8.08
N SER A 97 -3.97 -44.66 -7.03
CA SER A 97 -4.60 -43.56 -6.28
C SER A 97 -3.66 -42.87 -5.29
N ASN A 98 -2.50 -43.49 -5.00
CA ASN A 98 -1.51 -42.91 -4.11
C ASN A 98 -0.80 -41.76 -4.77
N THR A 99 -0.69 -40.67 -4.03
CA THR A 99 0.21 -39.54 -4.29
C THR A 99 1.24 -39.42 -3.15
N VAL A 100 2.38 -38.82 -3.38
CA VAL A 100 3.41 -38.64 -2.38
C VAL A 100 3.89 -37.19 -2.33
N ALA A 101 4.30 -36.71 -1.14
CA ALA A 101 4.80 -35.37 -0.96
C ALA A 101 6.01 -35.33 -0.03
N LEU A 102 6.97 -34.47 -0.32
CA LEU A 102 7.99 -34.05 0.64
C LEU A 102 7.60 -32.68 1.21
N VAL A 103 7.59 -32.59 2.54
CA VAL A 103 7.33 -31.36 3.28
C VAL A 103 8.62 -30.94 3.99
N SER A 104 9.12 -29.77 3.70
CA SER A 104 10.41 -29.32 4.22
C SER A 104 10.50 -27.79 4.30
N PRO A 105 11.25 -27.22 5.26
CA PRO A 105 11.59 -25.81 5.24
C PRO A 105 12.62 -25.42 4.18
N LEU A 106 13.35 -26.40 3.62
CA LEU A 106 14.45 -26.17 2.65
C LEU A 106 13.91 -26.17 1.22
N ALA A 107 14.56 -25.51 0.28
CA ALA A 107 14.17 -25.51 -1.13
C ALA A 107 14.56 -26.79 -1.87
N PHE A 108 13.74 -27.25 -2.84
CA PHE A 108 14.02 -28.33 -3.77
C PHE A 108 13.67 -27.93 -5.21
N THR A 109 14.37 -26.93 -5.70
CA THR A 109 14.04 -26.22 -6.94
C THR A 109 13.92 -27.13 -8.15
N PHE A 110 14.82 -28.11 -8.34
CA PHE A 110 14.77 -29.00 -9.50
C PHE A 110 13.61 -29.96 -9.48
N LEU A 111 13.22 -30.45 -8.31
CA LEU A 111 12.06 -31.32 -8.20
C LEU A 111 10.76 -30.52 -8.45
N GLU A 112 10.68 -29.33 -7.89
CA GLU A 112 9.52 -28.44 -8.10
C GLU A 112 9.37 -28.06 -9.58
N ASP A 113 10.47 -27.70 -10.25
CA ASP A 113 10.47 -27.39 -11.69
C ASP A 113 10.07 -28.62 -12.52
N LEU A 114 10.63 -29.81 -12.22
CA LEU A 114 10.34 -31.03 -12.93
C LEU A 114 8.86 -31.42 -12.82
N THR A 115 8.26 -31.35 -11.63
CA THR A 115 6.85 -31.66 -11.43
C THR A 115 5.93 -30.64 -12.11
N LYS A 116 6.29 -29.35 -12.10
CA LYS A 116 5.57 -28.30 -12.85
C LYS A 116 5.59 -28.55 -14.36
N ARG A 117 6.75 -28.89 -14.91
CA ARG A 117 6.90 -29.21 -16.35
C ARG A 117 6.06 -30.41 -16.75
N ALA A 118 6.01 -31.45 -15.92
CA ALA A 118 5.18 -32.62 -16.17
C ALA A 118 3.68 -32.27 -16.18
N LYS A 119 3.22 -31.44 -15.25
CA LYS A 119 1.81 -31.00 -15.16
C LYS A 119 1.37 -30.11 -16.32
N ASN A 120 2.30 -29.33 -16.88
CA ASN A 120 2.01 -28.40 -17.98
C ASN A 120 2.19 -29.01 -19.38
N THR A 121 2.49 -30.31 -19.47
CA THR A 121 2.74 -30.96 -20.73
C THR A 121 1.44 -31.57 -21.29
N SER A 122 1.31 -31.50 -22.64
CA SER A 122 0.29 -32.27 -23.39
C SER A 122 0.48 -33.77 -23.18
N GLU A 123 -0.56 -34.58 -23.46
CA GLU A 123 -0.58 -36.04 -23.23
C GLU A 123 0.52 -36.83 -23.98
N ASN A 124 1.32 -36.19 -24.87
CA ASN A 124 2.39 -36.83 -25.63
C ASN A 124 3.69 -36.93 -24.85
N PRO A 125 4.15 -38.12 -24.41
CA PRO A 125 5.38 -38.28 -23.64
C PRO A 125 6.67 -37.83 -24.36
N LYS A 126 6.72 -37.92 -25.68
CA LYS A 126 7.89 -37.46 -26.47
C LYS A 126 7.99 -35.96 -26.48
N ASP A 127 6.88 -35.23 -26.52
CA ASP A 127 6.86 -33.77 -26.47
C ASP A 127 7.35 -33.28 -25.10
N PHE A 128 6.97 -33.95 -24.02
CA PHE A 128 7.53 -33.68 -22.70
C PHE A 128 9.04 -33.80 -22.68
N TYR A 129 9.60 -34.91 -23.18
CA TYR A 129 11.04 -35.10 -23.15
C TYR A 129 11.78 -34.09 -24.05
N ASN A 130 11.30 -33.90 -25.27
CA ASN A 130 11.97 -33.02 -26.24
C ASN A 130 11.87 -31.55 -25.85
N SER A 131 10.67 -31.05 -25.54
CA SER A 131 10.42 -29.62 -25.32
C SER A 131 10.69 -29.16 -23.88
N GLN A 132 10.53 -30.03 -22.88
CA GLN A 132 10.63 -29.65 -21.48
C GLN A 132 11.93 -30.09 -20.81
N ILE A 133 12.61 -31.13 -21.34
CA ILE A 133 13.81 -31.69 -20.73
C ILE A 133 15.06 -31.44 -21.55
N GLN A 134 15.10 -31.81 -22.86
CA GLN A 134 16.30 -31.74 -23.68
C GLN A 134 16.87 -30.32 -23.81
N ASP A 135 16.03 -29.32 -23.94
CA ASP A 135 16.41 -27.92 -24.12
C ASP A 135 16.72 -27.21 -22.78
N ALA A 136 16.64 -27.94 -21.66
CA ALA A 136 16.91 -27.38 -20.34
C ALA A 136 18.42 -27.32 -20.04
N SER A 137 18.80 -26.67 -18.92
CA SER A 137 20.19 -26.63 -18.49
C SER A 137 20.77 -28.01 -18.26
N LEU A 138 22.08 -28.21 -18.54
CA LEU A 138 22.78 -29.48 -18.36
C LEU A 138 22.64 -30.06 -16.94
N LYS A 139 22.57 -29.20 -15.92
CA LYS A 139 22.33 -29.60 -14.52
C LYS A 139 20.94 -30.18 -14.33
N PHE A 140 19.94 -29.57 -14.94
CA PHE A 140 18.55 -30.04 -14.88
C PHE A 140 18.36 -31.36 -15.63
N VAL A 141 18.94 -31.50 -16.82
CA VAL A 141 18.97 -32.76 -17.58
C VAL A 141 19.67 -33.86 -16.78
N GLY A 142 20.76 -33.56 -16.10
CA GLY A 142 21.44 -34.49 -15.18
C GLY A 142 20.50 -34.95 -14.05
N PHE A 143 19.83 -34.03 -13.39
CA PHE A 143 18.83 -34.33 -12.35
C PHE A 143 17.73 -35.24 -12.87
N PHE A 144 17.17 -34.96 -14.04
CA PHE A 144 16.15 -35.80 -14.67
C PHE A 144 16.65 -37.23 -14.96
N LYS A 145 17.86 -37.38 -15.51
CA LYS A 145 18.46 -38.70 -15.78
C LYS A 145 18.68 -39.51 -14.50
N ASP A 146 19.13 -38.84 -13.43
CA ASP A 146 19.32 -39.50 -12.15
C ASP A 146 17.98 -39.90 -11.51
N PHE A 147 16.94 -39.04 -11.62
CA PHE A 147 15.57 -39.35 -11.22
C PHE A 147 15.05 -40.59 -11.98
N CYS A 148 15.17 -40.61 -13.30
CA CYS A 148 14.74 -41.75 -14.12
C CYS A 148 15.44 -43.04 -13.70
N ARG A 149 16.77 -43.02 -13.43
CA ARG A 149 17.52 -44.19 -13.00
C ARG A 149 17.00 -44.78 -11.70
N VAL A 150 16.68 -43.96 -10.69
CA VAL A 150 16.20 -44.42 -9.38
C VAL A 150 14.74 -44.88 -9.46
N MET A 151 13.96 -44.28 -10.36
CA MET A 151 12.56 -44.68 -10.59
C MET A 151 12.41 -45.84 -11.58
N ASP A 152 13.48 -46.46 -12.07
CA ASP A 152 13.52 -47.51 -13.09
C ASP A 152 12.76 -47.09 -14.37
N ILE A 153 13.09 -45.96 -14.90
CA ILE A 153 12.52 -45.36 -16.11
C ILE A 153 13.61 -45.28 -17.18
N ASN A 154 13.35 -45.82 -18.38
CA ASN A 154 14.19 -45.60 -19.54
C ASN A 154 13.67 -44.43 -20.38
N PRO A 155 14.32 -43.25 -20.38
CA PRO A 155 13.83 -42.06 -21.08
C PRO A 155 13.80 -42.20 -22.62
N ASN A 156 14.39 -43.27 -23.16
CA ASN A 156 14.37 -43.58 -24.59
C ASN A 156 13.11 -44.42 -25.02
N GLN A 157 12.31 -44.87 -24.06
CA GLN A 157 11.10 -45.64 -24.31
C GLN A 157 9.85 -44.79 -23.99
N GLU A 158 8.93 -44.73 -24.94
CA GLU A 158 7.73 -43.88 -24.82
C GLU A 158 6.80 -44.32 -23.67
N LEU A 159 6.66 -45.63 -23.46
CA LEU A 159 5.88 -46.17 -22.35
C LEU A 159 6.49 -45.79 -20.99
N ASP A 160 7.81 -45.82 -20.88
CA ASP A 160 8.50 -45.42 -19.66
C ASP A 160 8.43 -43.90 -19.41
N LEU A 161 8.46 -43.09 -20.48
CA LEU A 161 8.20 -41.66 -20.36
C LEU A 161 6.76 -41.38 -19.91
N ALA A 162 5.78 -42.09 -20.40
CA ALA A 162 4.39 -41.98 -19.92
C ALA A 162 4.28 -42.37 -18.44
N LYS A 163 4.99 -43.41 -17.99
CA LYS A 163 5.10 -43.80 -16.59
C LYS A 163 5.79 -42.69 -15.75
N CYS A 164 6.82 -42.08 -16.30
CA CYS A 164 7.52 -40.94 -15.67
C CYS A 164 6.55 -39.77 -15.40
N ILE A 165 5.80 -39.34 -16.41
CA ILE A 165 4.81 -38.28 -16.29
C ILE A 165 3.74 -38.65 -15.24
N SER A 166 3.26 -39.89 -15.27
CA SER A 166 2.31 -40.39 -14.27
C SER A 166 2.87 -40.29 -12.83
N TYR A 167 4.14 -40.61 -12.62
CA TYR A 167 4.75 -40.46 -11.31
C TYR A 167 4.90 -39.00 -10.94
N LEU A 168 5.44 -38.16 -11.83
CA LEU A 168 5.65 -36.72 -11.56
C LEU A 168 4.35 -35.98 -11.26
N ASN A 169 3.24 -36.36 -11.90
CA ASN A 169 1.91 -35.79 -11.60
C ASN A 169 1.39 -36.20 -10.23
N ARG A 170 1.89 -37.27 -9.65
CA ARG A 170 1.56 -37.78 -8.31
C ARG A 170 2.58 -37.44 -7.23
N ILE A 171 3.65 -36.69 -7.58
CA ILE A 171 4.66 -36.22 -6.66
C ILE A 171 4.41 -34.73 -6.38
N ALA A 172 4.46 -34.35 -5.12
CA ALA A 172 4.38 -32.97 -4.68
C ALA A 172 5.58 -32.58 -3.80
N TYR A 173 5.90 -31.30 -3.82
CA TYR A 173 6.87 -30.71 -2.91
C TYR A 173 6.24 -29.50 -2.23
N ARG A 174 6.40 -29.37 -0.89
CA ARG A 174 5.89 -28.26 -0.09
C ARG A 174 7.02 -27.66 0.73
N GLN A 175 7.43 -26.45 0.34
CA GLN A 175 8.41 -25.69 1.12
C GLN A 175 7.67 -24.79 2.12
N ILE A 176 7.82 -25.10 3.44
CA ILE A 176 7.21 -24.32 4.50
C ILE A 176 8.23 -24.12 5.63
N PRO A 177 8.76 -22.90 5.85
CA PRO A 177 9.60 -22.60 7.00
C PRO A 177 8.91 -22.91 8.32
N ASP A 178 9.65 -23.37 9.32
CA ASP A 178 9.10 -23.82 10.63
C ASP A 178 8.32 -22.71 11.34
N THR A 179 8.82 -21.47 11.30
CA THR A 179 8.13 -20.31 11.88
C THR A 179 6.83 -20.00 11.15
N GLN A 180 6.85 -20.07 9.83
CA GLN A 180 5.67 -19.84 8.99
C GLN A 180 4.61 -20.93 9.21
N LEU A 181 5.02 -22.18 9.34
CA LEU A 181 4.09 -23.29 9.63
C LEU A 181 3.35 -23.05 10.96
N LYS A 182 4.06 -22.62 12.02
CA LYS A 182 3.39 -22.31 13.29
C LYS A 182 2.42 -21.14 13.17
N GLU A 183 2.80 -20.07 12.48
CA GLU A 183 1.92 -18.93 12.20
C GLU A 183 0.65 -19.36 11.45
N LEU A 184 0.80 -20.18 10.41
CA LEU A 184 -0.33 -20.74 9.64
C LEU A 184 -1.29 -21.54 10.52
N ILE A 185 -0.76 -22.38 11.41
CA ILE A 185 -1.58 -23.17 12.34
C ILE A 185 -2.37 -22.27 13.28
N LEU A 186 -1.72 -21.29 13.89
CA LEU A 186 -2.38 -20.36 14.82
C LEU A 186 -3.50 -19.57 14.14
N PHE A 187 -3.24 -19.02 12.94
CA PHE A 187 -4.28 -18.34 12.18
C PHE A 187 -5.43 -19.26 11.79
N ARG A 188 -5.13 -20.52 11.47
CA ARG A 188 -6.16 -21.50 11.14
C ARG A 188 -6.98 -21.86 12.37
N ILE A 189 -6.36 -22.06 13.53
CA ILE A 189 -7.05 -22.26 14.80
C ILE A 189 -7.96 -21.05 15.08
N GLY A 190 -7.46 -19.82 15.01
CA GLY A 190 -8.25 -18.61 15.22
C GLY A 190 -9.40 -18.43 14.20
N HIS A 191 -9.28 -18.99 13.00
CA HIS A 191 -10.35 -18.99 12.01
C HIS A 191 -11.44 -20.03 12.28
N LEU A 192 -11.05 -21.24 12.72
CA LEU A 192 -11.93 -22.39 12.83
C LEU A 192 -12.47 -22.61 14.25
N LEU A 193 -11.77 -22.16 15.27
CA LEU A 193 -12.02 -22.45 16.69
C LEU A 193 -12.15 -21.17 17.51
N LEU A 194 -12.89 -21.27 18.63
CA LEU A 194 -12.99 -20.23 19.63
C LEU A 194 -11.91 -20.41 20.71
N GLY A 195 -11.52 -19.32 21.37
CA GLY A 195 -10.54 -19.32 22.45
C GLY A 195 -9.16 -18.81 22.05
N ASN A 196 -8.18 -18.98 22.93
CA ASN A 196 -6.80 -18.56 22.67
C ASN A 196 -6.11 -19.55 21.73
N GLU A 197 -5.49 -19.05 20.67
CA GLU A 197 -4.89 -19.85 19.61
C GLU A 197 -3.71 -20.70 20.11
N GLU A 198 -2.86 -20.15 20.98
CA GLU A 198 -1.70 -20.87 21.55
C GLU A 198 -2.13 -21.97 22.52
N ASP A 199 -3.17 -21.72 23.34
CA ASP A 199 -3.72 -22.74 24.25
C ASP A 199 -4.36 -23.87 23.45
N ASN A 200 -5.15 -23.55 22.45
CA ASN A 200 -5.75 -24.56 21.58
C ASN A 200 -4.67 -25.37 20.84
N TYR A 201 -3.66 -24.67 20.27
CA TYR A 201 -2.51 -25.35 19.64
C TYR A 201 -1.84 -26.33 20.62
N SER A 202 -1.59 -25.92 21.86
CA SER A 202 -0.98 -26.76 22.88
C SER A 202 -1.81 -28.02 23.18
N LYS A 203 -3.15 -27.90 23.19
CA LYS A 203 -4.06 -29.04 23.38
C LYS A 203 -3.98 -30.02 22.18
N PHE A 204 -3.88 -29.52 20.94
CA PHE A 204 -3.66 -30.38 19.76
C PHE A 204 -2.32 -31.11 19.83
N VAL A 205 -1.25 -30.44 20.22
CA VAL A 205 0.07 -31.06 20.40
C VAL A 205 0.02 -32.16 21.46
N THR A 206 -0.62 -31.89 22.61
CA THR A 206 -0.81 -32.90 23.68
C THR A 206 -1.63 -34.09 23.15
N TRP A 207 -2.68 -33.85 22.41
CA TRP A 207 -3.49 -34.93 21.83
C TRP A 207 -2.69 -35.81 20.87
N ILE A 208 -1.81 -35.25 20.04
CA ILE A 208 -0.95 -36.01 19.12
C ILE A 208 0.08 -36.82 19.88
N VAL A 209 0.70 -36.23 20.92
CA VAL A 209 1.80 -36.88 21.68
C VAL A 209 1.30 -37.91 22.65
N ASP A 210 0.21 -37.63 23.40
CA ASP A 210 -0.27 -38.41 24.52
C ASP A 210 -1.60 -39.14 24.28
N GLY A 211 -2.28 -38.84 23.16
CA GLY A 211 -3.67 -39.25 22.93
C GLY A 211 -3.84 -40.65 22.31
N ASP A 212 -2.78 -41.45 22.17
CA ASP A 212 -2.83 -42.80 21.56
C ASP A 212 -3.53 -42.82 20.16
N ILE A 213 -3.23 -41.86 19.32
CA ILE A 213 -3.84 -41.70 17.97
C ILE A 213 -2.90 -42.12 16.83
N LEU A 214 -1.66 -42.50 17.15
CA LEU A 214 -0.67 -42.93 16.17
C LEU A 214 -1.12 -44.26 15.51
N GLY A 215 -0.97 -44.36 14.20
CA GLY A 215 -1.42 -45.50 13.41
C GLY A 215 -2.94 -45.59 13.22
N LYS A 216 -3.73 -44.74 13.88
CA LYS A 216 -5.19 -44.72 13.76
C LYS A 216 -5.66 -43.75 12.68
N ARG A 217 -6.76 -44.09 12.04
CA ARG A 217 -7.46 -43.18 11.13
C ARG A 217 -8.25 -42.18 11.93
N ILE A 218 -7.90 -40.92 11.82
CA ILE A 218 -8.57 -39.77 12.45
C ILE A 218 -9.50 -39.17 11.40
N SER A 219 -10.79 -39.14 11.68
CA SER A 219 -11.83 -38.57 10.84
C SER A 219 -12.42 -37.33 11.51
N LEU A 220 -13.31 -36.61 10.82
CA LEU A 220 -14.01 -35.46 11.37
C LEU A 220 -14.79 -35.74 12.67
N PRO A 221 -15.52 -36.90 12.80
CA PRO A 221 -16.13 -37.28 14.08
C PRO A 221 -15.13 -37.44 15.24
N ASP A 222 -13.96 -38.06 15.00
CA ASP A 222 -12.92 -38.23 16.02
C ASP A 222 -12.36 -36.87 16.44
N LEU A 223 -12.24 -35.96 15.51
CA LEU A 223 -11.80 -34.59 15.82
C LEU A 223 -12.85 -33.85 16.67
N TYR A 224 -14.15 -33.96 16.36
CA TYR A 224 -15.19 -33.35 17.20
C TYR A 224 -15.22 -33.96 18.62
N GLU A 225 -15.01 -35.26 18.78
CA GLU A 225 -14.89 -35.88 20.10
C GLU A 225 -13.70 -35.33 20.90
N PHE A 226 -12.56 -35.11 20.22
CA PHE A 226 -11.41 -34.45 20.87
C PHE A 226 -11.74 -33.01 21.26
N LEU A 227 -12.34 -32.21 20.37
CA LEU A 227 -12.67 -30.80 20.63
C LEU A 227 -13.63 -30.68 21.84
N GLU A 228 -14.63 -31.55 21.93
CA GLU A 228 -15.55 -31.61 23.07
C GLU A 228 -14.82 -31.94 24.38
N LYS A 229 -13.99 -32.98 24.39
CA LYS A 229 -13.17 -33.36 25.57
C LYS A 229 -12.21 -32.25 25.98
N ALA A 230 -11.67 -31.50 25.05
CA ALA A 230 -10.75 -30.40 25.27
C ALA A 230 -11.44 -29.06 25.63
N ASN A 231 -12.78 -29.02 25.66
CA ASN A 231 -13.59 -27.80 25.75
C ASN A 231 -13.16 -26.72 24.74
N ILE A 232 -13.16 -27.07 23.46
CA ILE A 232 -12.86 -26.19 22.36
C ILE A 232 -14.11 -26.12 21.46
N ASP A 233 -14.70 -24.94 21.33
CA ASP A 233 -15.85 -24.72 20.46
C ASP A 233 -15.41 -24.37 19.04
N CYS A 234 -16.12 -24.88 18.04
CA CYS A 234 -15.92 -24.53 16.64
C CYS A 234 -16.55 -23.17 16.32
N ARG A 235 -15.86 -22.40 15.48
CA ARG A 235 -16.34 -21.11 14.95
C ARG A 235 -17.05 -21.36 13.62
N ASP A 236 -18.37 -21.31 13.61
CA ASP A 236 -19.13 -21.40 12.37
C ASP A 236 -19.28 -19.99 11.73
N LEU A 237 -18.30 -19.61 10.90
CA LEU A 237 -18.38 -18.37 10.10
C LEU A 237 -19.08 -18.60 8.75
N SER A 238 -19.06 -19.81 8.21
CA SER A 238 -19.54 -20.11 6.85
C SER A 238 -21.04 -19.88 6.69
N ASN A 239 -21.81 -20.16 7.75
CA ASN A 239 -23.27 -20.00 7.80
C ASN A 239 -23.72 -18.85 8.71
N ASN A 240 -22.80 -18.01 9.17
CA ASN A 240 -23.13 -16.93 10.09
C ASN A 240 -23.92 -15.83 9.39
N ARG A 241 -25.24 -15.81 9.67
CA ARG A 241 -26.21 -14.88 9.05
C ARG A 241 -25.96 -13.40 9.36
N ARG A 242 -25.08 -13.06 10.32
CA ARG A 242 -24.76 -11.68 10.68
C ARG A 242 -23.74 -11.04 9.78
N ILE A 243 -22.87 -11.83 9.10
CA ILE A 243 -21.75 -11.29 8.32
C ILE A 243 -22.25 -10.45 7.14
N MET A 244 -23.04 -11.04 6.24
CA MET A 244 -23.46 -10.36 5.01
C MET A 244 -24.26 -9.05 5.24
N PRO A 245 -25.28 -9.01 6.15
CA PRO A 245 -26.00 -7.78 6.43
C PRO A 245 -25.06 -6.69 6.99
N ARG A 246 -24.15 -7.08 7.91
CA ARG A 246 -23.24 -6.12 8.53
C ARG A 246 -22.21 -5.59 7.55
N LEU A 247 -21.67 -6.42 6.66
CA LEU A 247 -20.78 -5.97 5.59
C LEU A 247 -21.49 -4.98 4.65
N LYS A 248 -22.73 -5.25 4.27
CA LYS A 248 -23.51 -4.33 3.44
C LYS A 248 -23.70 -2.96 4.13
N GLU A 249 -24.01 -2.97 5.41
CA GLU A 249 -24.15 -1.75 6.20
C GLU A 249 -22.85 -0.95 6.30
N LEU A 250 -21.74 -1.62 6.61
CA LEU A 250 -20.41 -0.99 6.67
C LEU A 250 -20.00 -0.41 5.31
N ASN A 251 -20.23 -1.13 4.24
CA ASN A 251 -19.97 -0.67 2.88
C ASN A 251 -20.84 0.55 2.52
N GLN A 252 -22.12 0.55 2.89
CA GLN A 252 -23.00 1.68 2.66
C GLN A 252 -22.53 2.92 3.44
N ILE A 253 -22.16 2.76 4.72
CA ILE A 253 -21.59 3.85 5.53
C ILE A 253 -20.34 4.43 4.85
N TYR A 254 -19.47 3.58 4.27
CA TYR A 254 -18.30 4.03 3.55
C TYR A 254 -18.68 4.83 2.29
N GLU A 255 -19.55 4.28 1.46
CA GLU A 255 -19.98 4.89 0.20
C GLU A 255 -20.67 6.25 0.42
N ASP A 256 -21.50 6.36 1.45
CA ASP A 256 -22.20 7.59 1.82
C ASP A 256 -21.26 8.74 2.23
N THR A 257 -19.99 8.43 2.51
CA THR A 257 -18.96 9.47 2.77
C THR A 257 -18.39 10.08 1.50
N PHE A 258 -18.65 9.51 0.33
CA PHE A 258 -18.11 10.00 -0.94
C PHE A 258 -19.07 10.97 -1.60
N ILE A 259 -18.56 12.15 -1.92
CA ILE A 259 -19.31 13.18 -2.66
C ILE A 259 -18.71 13.28 -4.05
N PRO A 260 -19.45 12.89 -5.11
CA PRO A 260 -18.95 12.96 -6.48
C PRO A 260 -18.83 14.40 -6.97
N LEU A 261 -17.81 14.66 -7.77
CA LEU A 261 -17.59 15.95 -8.44
C LEU A 261 -18.66 16.26 -9.51
N ASN A 262 -19.21 15.24 -10.12
CA ASN A 262 -20.25 15.30 -11.13
C ASN A 262 -21.31 14.23 -10.82
N ASN A 263 -22.30 14.03 -11.68
CA ASN A 263 -23.30 12.96 -11.49
C ASN A 263 -22.70 11.53 -11.51
N GLY A 264 -21.39 11.40 -11.28
CA GLY A 264 -20.65 10.14 -11.21
C GLY A 264 -19.15 10.35 -10.98
N LEU A 265 -18.39 9.27 -11.05
CA LEU A 265 -16.93 9.29 -11.01
C LEU A 265 -16.35 9.86 -12.30
N ILE A 266 -15.32 10.66 -12.17
CA ILE A 266 -14.51 11.12 -13.30
C ILE A 266 -13.47 10.05 -13.58
N ASN A 267 -13.46 9.52 -14.80
CA ASN A 267 -12.55 8.46 -15.21
C ASN A 267 -11.07 8.94 -15.15
N ARG A 268 -10.19 8.04 -14.68
CA ARG A 268 -8.76 8.28 -14.48
C ARG A 268 -7.97 7.04 -14.88
N GLU A 269 -6.71 7.23 -15.27
CA GLU A 269 -5.81 6.11 -15.61
C GLU A 269 -5.58 5.18 -14.41
N GLU A 270 -5.46 5.74 -13.22
CA GLU A 270 -5.27 5.00 -11.98
C GLU A 270 -6.36 3.96 -11.71
N PHE A 271 -7.59 4.17 -12.21
CA PHE A 271 -8.68 3.19 -12.09
C PHE A 271 -8.35 1.88 -12.81
N SER A 272 -7.80 1.97 -14.02
CA SER A 272 -7.37 0.79 -14.78
C SER A 272 -6.29 0.00 -14.04
N ASP A 273 -5.34 0.69 -13.42
CA ASP A 273 -4.24 0.06 -12.70
C ASP A 273 -4.72 -0.61 -11.40
N CYS A 274 -5.68 0.01 -10.69
CA CYS A 274 -6.33 -0.60 -9.54
C CYS A 274 -7.05 -1.91 -9.92
N ARG A 275 -7.84 -1.88 -11.01
CA ARG A 275 -8.59 -3.07 -11.50
C ARG A 275 -7.65 -4.19 -11.92
N LYS A 276 -6.60 -3.89 -12.69
CA LYS A 276 -5.57 -4.88 -13.09
C LYS A 276 -4.89 -5.52 -11.88
N ALA A 277 -4.58 -4.74 -10.84
CA ALA A 277 -3.97 -5.26 -9.63
C ALA A 277 -4.90 -6.25 -8.91
N ILE A 278 -6.19 -5.92 -8.77
CA ILE A 278 -7.18 -6.82 -8.17
C ILE A 278 -7.33 -8.10 -9.00
N ASP A 279 -7.36 -8.00 -10.33
CA ASP A 279 -7.45 -9.17 -11.20
C ASP A 279 -6.22 -10.07 -11.11
N SER A 280 -5.05 -9.51 -10.83
CA SER A 280 -3.82 -10.27 -10.58
C SER A 280 -3.76 -10.84 -9.15
N GLY A 281 -4.66 -10.43 -8.25
CA GLY A 281 -4.62 -10.80 -6.83
C GLY A 281 -3.58 -10.03 -6.02
N ASP A 282 -3.08 -8.91 -6.55
CA ASP A 282 -2.16 -8.03 -5.85
C ASP A 282 -2.90 -7.17 -4.82
N SER A 283 -2.20 -6.80 -3.75
CA SER A 283 -2.66 -5.78 -2.82
C SER A 283 -2.17 -4.41 -3.25
N ILE A 284 -2.90 -3.36 -2.90
CA ILE A 284 -2.71 -2.02 -3.45
C ILE A 284 -2.45 -1.02 -2.33
N ILE A 285 -1.50 -0.12 -2.57
CA ILE A 285 -1.31 1.09 -1.77
C ILE A 285 -1.62 2.29 -2.65
N ILE A 286 -2.79 2.89 -2.46
CA ILE A 286 -3.20 4.13 -3.13
C ILE A 286 -2.65 5.30 -2.34
N HIS A 287 -1.76 6.08 -2.94
CA HIS A 287 -1.16 7.21 -2.25
C HIS A 287 -1.19 8.49 -3.10
N GLY A 288 -1.15 9.64 -2.42
CA GLY A 288 -1.19 10.96 -3.08
C GLY A 288 -1.31 12.07 -2.07
N LYS A 289 -1.03 13.31 -2.47
CA LYS A 289 -1.22 14.50 -1.61
C LYS A 289 -2.71 14.64 -1.20
N ALA A 290 -2.98 15.49 -0.21
CA ALA A 290 -4.36 15.81 0.20
C ALA A 290 -5.17 16.38 -0.99
N GLY A 291 -6.48 16.10 -1.04
CA GLY A 291 -7.38 16.63 -2.05
C GLY A 291 -7.28 16.03 -3.46
N ARG A 292 -6.33 15.11 -3.73
CA ARG A 292 -6.10 14.56 -5.08
C ARG A 292 -7.08 13.47 -5.54
N GLY A 293 -8.09 13.15 -4.73
CA GLY A 293 -9.16 12.25 -5.14
C GLY A 293 -8.85 10.76 -4.95
N LYS A 294 -7.99 10.38 -4.00
CA LYS A 294 -7.72 8.98 -3.63
C LYS A 294 -8.98 8.16 -3.38
N SER A 295 -9.98 8.76 -2.70
CA SER A 295 -11.29 8.12 -2.46
C SER A 295 -12.08 7.86 -3.75
N GLY A 296 -11.80 8.56 -4.86
CA GLY A 296 -12.36 8.23 -6.16
C GLY A 296 -11.88 6.87 -6.67
N CYS A 297 -10.60 6.52 -6.46
CA CYS A 297 -10.07 5.21 -6.80
C CYS A 297 -10.70 4.09 -5.97
N THR A 298 -10.96 4.31 -4.69
CA THR A 298 -11.63 3.29 -3.85
C THR A 298 -13.07 3.06 -4.24
N ILE A 299 -13.81 4.13 -4.61
CA ILE A 299 -15.19 3.99 -5.12
C ILE A 299 -15.21 3.29 -6.48
N ASP A 300 -14.23 3.53 -7.36
CA ASP A 300 -14.11 2.77 -8.61
C ASP A 300 -13.88 1.28 -8.34
N ILE A 301 -12.99 0.95 -7.40
CA ILE A 301 -12.78 -0.44 -6.96
C ILE A 301 -14.09 -1.06 -6.44
N ILE A 302 -14.85 -0.33 -5.62
CA ILE A 302 -16.15 -0.80 -5.10
C ILE A 302 -17.12 -1.06 -6.26
N ASN A 303 -17.24 -0.15 -7.21
CA ASN A 303 -18.09 -0.32 -8.39
C ASN A 303 -17.66 -1.52 -9.22
N TYR A 304 -16.35 -1.72 -9.40
CA TYR A 304 -15.79 -2.89 -10.07
C TYR A 304 -16.12 -4.18 -9.31
N CYS A 305 -15.98 -4.20 -7.98
CA CYS A 305 -16.35 -5.35 -7.16
C CYS A 305 -17.86 -5.68 -7.29
N LYS A 306 -18.72 -4.67 -7.31
CA LYS A 306 -20.18 -4.85 -7.53
C LYS A 306 -20.48 -5.42 -8.92
N GLU A 307 -19.84 -4.89 -9.96
CA GLU A 307 -20.00 -5.35 -11.34
C GLU A 307 -19.58 -6.82 -11.50
N LYS A 308 -18.48 -7.22 -10.89
CA LYS A 308 -17.92 -8.58 -10.97
C LYS A 308 -18.42 -9.52 -9.88
N ASN A 309 -19.33 -9.08 -8.99
CA ASN A 309 -19.79 -9.83 -7.83
C ASN A 309 -18.66 -10.29 -6.89
N ILE A 310 -17.58 -9.51 -6.77
CA ILE A 310 -16.47 -9.77 -5.88
C ILE A 310 -16.85 -9.33 -4.46
N PRO A 311 -16.82 -10.21 -3.44
CA PRO A 311 -17.04 -9.82 -2.05
C PRO A 311 -16.02 -8.77 -1.59
N TYR A 312 -16.49 -7.72 -0.93
CA TYR A 312 -15.61 -6.67 -0.43
C TYR A 312 -16.10 -6.11 0.91
N ILE A 313 -15.18 -5.49 1.63
CA ILE A 313 -15.45 -4.64 2.79
C ILE A 313 -14.63 -3.36 2.65
N ALA A 314 -15.27 -2.22 2.90
CA ALA A 314 -14.63 -0.92 2.87
C ALA A 314 -14.84 -0.18 4.21
N ILE A 315 -13.74 0.27 4.80
CA ILE A 315 -13.73 0.93 6.12
C ILE A 315 -12.90 2.20 6.05
N LYS A 316 -13.44 3.28 6.60
CA LYS A 316 -12.74 4.54 6.82
C LYS A 316 -12.17 4.56 8.23
N LEU A 317 -10.84 4.46 8.34
CA LEU A 317 -10.15 4.26 9.60
C LEU A 317 -10.29 5.46 10.57
N ASP A 318 -10.46 6.68 10.05
CA ASP A 318 -10.70 7.88 10.85
C ASP A 318 -12.06 7.92 11.54
N LYS A 319 -13.05 7.18 11.02
CA LYS A 319 -14.44 7.21 11.51
C LYS A 319 -14.83 5.96 12.29
N GLN A 320 -14.28 4.81 11.97
CA GLN A 320 -14.74 3.49 12.45
C GLN A 320 -13.68 2.71 13.23
N PHE A 321 -12.53 3.29 13.48
CA PHE A 321 -11.45 2.62 14.20
C PHE A 321 -11.48 2.94 15.69
N LEU A 322 -11.60 1.91 16.53
CA LEU A 322 -11.43 2.01 17.97
C LEU A 322 -10.06 1.40 18.36
N PRO A 323 -9.12 2.19 18.87
CA PRO A 323 -7.70 1.85 18.88
C PRO A 323 -7.27 0.92 20.04
N LYS A 324 -8.13 0.05 20.56
CA LYS A 324 -7.77 -0.85 21.66
C LYS A 324 -8.06 -2.30 21.32
N GLY A 325 -7.00 -3.10 21.16
CA GLY A 325 -7.13 -4.55 21.03
C GLY A 325 -6.41 -5.13 19.83
N ASN A 326 -6.92 -6.22 19.34
CA ASN A 326 -6.41 -6.96 18.18
C ASN A 326 -7.45 -6.94 17.04
N ALA A 327 -7.12 -7.54 15.89
CA ALA A 327 -8.00 -7.58 14.71
C ALA A 327 -9.35 -8.27 14.99
N GLU A 328 -9.37 -9.27 15.88
CA GLU A 328 -10.58 -9.96 16.31
C GLU A 328 -11.51 -9.05 17.08
N LYS A 329 -10.98 -8.35 18.08
CA LYS A 329 -11.73 -7.39 18.87
C LYS A 329 -12.27 -6.25 18.02
N TRP A 330 -11.46 -5.75 17.11
CA TRP A 330 -11.93 -4.72 16.17
C TRP A 330 -13.07 -5.21 15.29
N GLY A 331 -13.01 -6.45 14.78
CA GLY A 331 -14.12 -7.07 14.06
C GLY A 331 -15.40 -7.10 14.90
N ASN A 332 -15.29 -7.49 16.18
CA ASN A 332 -16.42 -7.50 17.12
C ASN A 332 -16.97 -6.08 17.37
N ASP A 333 -16.12 -5.08 17.54
CA ASP A 333 -16.50 -3.67 17.71
C ASP A 333 -17.21 -3.14 16.44
N LEU A 334 -16.87 -3.64 15.27
CA LEU A 334 -17.58 -3.40 14.01
C LEU A 334 -18.91 -4.18 13.88
N GLY A 335 -19.27 -5.01 14.86
CA GLY A 335 -20.47 -5.86 14.85
C GLY A 335 -20.35 -7.12 14.02
N LEU A 336 -19.13 -7.51 13.62
CA LEU A 336 -18.81 -8.76 12.96
C LEU A 336 -18.54 -9.88 14.00
N PRO A 337 -18.74 -11.16 13.66
CA PRO A 337 -18.48 -12.27 14.58
C PRO A 337 -16.99 -12.63 14.72
N ALA A 338 -16.12 -12.08 13.87
CA ALA A 338 -14.68 -12.33 13.83
C ALA A 338 -13.94 -11.15 13.20
N SER A 339 -12.61 -11.25 13.03
CA SER A 339 -11.85 -10.25 12.28
C SER A 339 -12.38 -10.09 10.87
N ILE A 340 -12.15 -8.90 10.27
CA ILE A 340 -12.59 -8.62 8.89
C ILE A 340 -11.98 -9.59 7.87
N ALA A 341 -10.73 -10.03 8.10
CA ALA A 341 -10.05 -10.99 7.23
C ALA A 341 -10.74 -12.35 7.25
N HIS A 342 -11.09 -12.87 8.43
CA HIS A 342 -11.81 -14.13 8.57
C HIS A 342 -13.24 -14.05 8.03
N CYS A 343 -13.95 -12.95 8.30
CA CYS A 343 -15.31 -12.74 7.79
C CYS A 343 -15.34 -12.69 6.26
N ILE A 344 -14.45 -11.93 5.63
CA ILE A 344 -14.40 -11.83 4.16
C ILE A 344 -13.99 -13.16 3.52
N HIS A 345 -13.05 -13.88 4.14
CA HIS A 345 -12.64 -15.21 3.70
C HIS A 345 -13.82 -16.21 3.71
N SER A 346 -14.59 -16.23 4.79
CA SER A 346 -15.71 -17.19 4.95
C SER A 346 -16.80 -16.97 3.91
N ILE A 347 -17.11 -15.73 3.54
CA ILE A 347 -18.16 -15.43 2.53
C ILE A 347 -17.64 -15.52 1.09
N SER A 348 -16.36 -15.27 0.86
CA SER A 348 -15.78 -15.38 -0.49
C SER A 348 -15.38 -16.79 -0.86
N LYS A 349 -15.37 -17.71 0.09
CA LYS A 349 -14.90 -19.09 -0.11
C LYS A 349 -13.53 -19.10 -0.79
N ASN A 350 -13.43 -19.59 -2.03
CA ASN A 350 -12.19 -19.57 -2.81
C ASN A 350 -12.22 -18.55 -3.97
N GLU A 351 -13.19 -17.62 -4.00
CA GLU A 351 -13.27 -16.56 -4.99
C GLU A 351 -12.46 -15.34 -4.55
N ARG A 352 -12.19 -14.41 -5.48
CA ARG A 352 -11.52 -13.13 -5.16
C ARG A 352 -12.31 -12.35 -4.11
N ALA A 353 -11.61 -11.61 -3.28
CA ALA A 353 -12.22 -10.68 -2.32
C ALA A 353 -11.33 -9.46 -2.10
N VAL A 354 -11.92 -8.36 -1.64
CA VAL A 354 -11.20 -7.10 -1.44
C VAL A 354 -11.49 -6.51 -0.06
N ILE A 355 -10.44 -6.11 0.65
CA ILE A 355 -10.51 -5.36 1.91
C ILE A 355 -9.97 -3.95 1.65
N ILE A 356 -10.78 -2.92 1.82
CA ILE A 356 -10.40 -1.51 1.62
C ILE A 356 -10.29 -0.83 2.98
N LEU A 357 -9.11 -0.30 3.31
CA LEU A 357 -8.80 0.42 4.53
C LEU A 357 -8.32 1.84 4.16
N ASP A 358 -9.26 2.78 4.18
CA ASP A 358 -9.02 4.17 3.76
C ASP A 358 -8.57 5.04 4.93
N GLN A 359 -7.71 6.04 4.65
CA GLN A 359 -7.13 6.99 5.59
C GLN A 359 -6.24 6.34 6.67
N LEU A 360 -5.30 5.49 6.24
CA LEU A 360 -4.30 4.89 7.13
C LEU A 360 -3.49 5.94 7.92
N ASP A 361 -3.25 7.11 7.31
CA ASP A 361 -2.59 8.25 7.93
C ASP A 361 -3.37 8.83 9.13
N ALA A 362 -4.69 8.70 9.16
CA ALA A 362 -5.50 9.19 10.28
C ALA A 362 -5.26 8.43 11.60
N LEU A 363 -4.73 7.22 11.56
CA LEU A 363 -4.42 6.45 12.76
C LEU A 363 -3.34 7.07 13.65
N ARG A 364 -2.59 8.06 13.15
CA ARG A 364 -1.56 8.79 13.91
C ARG A 364 -2.09 9.90 14.80
N TRP A 365 -3.32 10.36 14.61
CA TRP A 365 -3.89 11.54 15.27
C TRP A 365 -4.16 11.37 16.76
N THR A 366 -4.37 10.14 17.20
CA THR A 366 -4.59 9.84 18.60
C THR A 366 -3.28 9.37 19.24
N GLN A 367 -2.50 10.29 19.80
CA GLN A 367 -1.15 10.06 20.33
C GLN A 367 -1.01 8.83 21.27
N ALA A 368 -2.06 8.48 22.00
CA ALA A 368 -2.06 7.34 22.92
C ALA A 368 -2.31 5.97 22.26
N HIS A 369 -2.83 5.95 21.02
CA HIS A 369 -3.36 4.72 20.42
C HIS A 369 -2.89 4.45 18.98
N SER A 370 -2.08 5.30 18.38
CA SER A 370 -1.63 5.16 17.00
C SER A 370 -0.82 3.88 16.75
N ARG A 371 0.00 3.47 17.72
CA ARG A 371 0.81 2.25 17.63
C ARG A 371 -0.06 1.00 17.66
N ASP A 372 -1.07 0.95 18.52
CA ASP A 372 -1.98 -0.19 18.63
C ASP A 372 -2.84 -0.34 17.37
N ALA A 373 -3.27 0.76 16.79
CA ALA A 373 -4.03 0.76 15.54
C ALA A 373 -3.23 0.22 14.35
N LEU A 374 -1.96 0.60 14.22
CA LEU A 374 -1.08 0.06 13.18
C LEU A 374 -0.77 -1.43 13.42
N LEU A 375 -0.69 -1.87 14.68
CA LEU A 375 -0.53 -3.29 15.02
C LEU A 375 -1.74 -4.10 14.56
N VAL A 376 -2.97 -3.59 14.71
CA VAL A 376 -4.18 -4.24 14.17
C VAL A 376 -4.14 -4.34 12.65
N CYS A 377 -3.71 -3.29 11.94
CA CYS A 377 -3.52 -3.35 10.49
C CYS A 377 -2.46 -4.39 10.10
N ALA A 378 -1.35 -4.47 10.84
CA ALA A 378 -0.31 -5.48 10.62
C ALA A 378 -0.83 -6.91 10.85
N GLU A 379 -1.69 -7.09 11.86
CA GLU A 379 -2.33 -8.38 12.13
C GLU A 379 -3.29 -8.79 11.01
N ILE A 380 -4.09 -7.86 10.47
CA ILE A 380 -4.96 -8.12 9.31
C ILE A 380 -4.13 -8.54 8.10
N ILE A 381 -3.01 -7.84 7.82
CA ILE A 381 -2.09 -8.21 6.74
C ILE A 381 -1.60 -9.66 6.94
N LYS A 382 -1.14 -10.02 8.15
CA LYS A 382 -0.69 -11.37 8.47
C LYS A 382 -1.80 -12.41 8.31
N GLN A 383 -3.02 -12.12 8.78
CA GLN A 383 -4.18 -13.00 8.61
C GLN A 383 -4.47 -13.24 7.13
N VAL A 384 -4.49 -12.18 6.30
CA VAL A 384 -4.71 -12.30 4.85
C VAL A 384 -3.56 -13.05 4.18
N GLU A 385 -2.30 -12.84 4.59
CA GLU A 385 -1.14 -13.62 4.09
C GLU A 385 -1.33 -15.11 4.37
N ALA A 386 -1.72 -15.47 5.59
CA ALA A 386 -1.96 -16.85 5.98
C ALA A 386 -3.13 -17.47 5.21
N LEU A 387 -4.25 -16.76 5.11
CA LEU A 387 -5.42 -17.23 4.34
C LEU A 387 -5.09 -17.38 2.85
N ASN A 388 -4.34 -16.44 2.27
CA ASN A 388 -3.94 -16.46 0.87
C ASN A 388 -2.98 -17.59 0.51
N PHE A 389 -2.28 -18.17 1.48
CA PHE A 389 -1.38 -19.29 1.24
C PHE A 389 -2.10 -20.48 0.58
N GLU A 390 -3.35 -20.69 0.95
CA GLU A 390 -4.16 -21.85 0.49
C GLU A 390 -5.17 -21.52 -0.60
N ARG A 391 -5.36 -20.23 -0.89
CA ARG A 391 -6.37 -19.78 -1.84
C ARG A 391 -5.83 -19.77 -3.26
N GLU A 392 -6.61 -20.28 -4.18
CA GLU A 392 -6.38 -20.11 -5.62
C GLU A 392 -6.55 -18.63 -6.02
N TYR A 393 -7.67 -18.04 -5.62
CA TYR A 393 -7.95 -16.60 -5.82
C TYR A 393 -7.72 -15.82 -4.53
N LYS A 394 -6.84 -14.86 -4.60
CA LYS A 394 -6.35 -14.11 -3.43
C LYS A 394 -7.37 -13.09 -2.90
N ILE A 395 -7.27 -12.80 -1.62
CA ILE A 395 -7.85 -11.61 -0.99
C ILE A 395 -6.86 -10.48 -1.17
N SER A 396 -7.28 -9.40 -1.83
CA SER A 396 -6.48 -8.18 -2.00
C SER A 396 -6.79 -7.18 -0.89
N ILE A 397 -5.75 -6.56 -0.33
CA ILE A 397 -5.90 -5.46 0.62
C ILE A 397 -5.59 -4.16 -0.11
N VAL A 398 -6.45 -3.16 0.07
CA VAL A 398 -6.27 -1.81 -0.47
C VAL A 398 -6.09 -0.85 0.70
N PHE A 399 -4.88 -0.33 0.87
CA PHE A 399 -4.61 0.78 1.78
C PHE A 399 -4.61 2.10 1.04
N VAL A 400 -5.15 3.12 1.70
CA VAL A 400 -5.11 4.49 1.21
C VAL A 400 -4.42 5.38 2.23
N CYS A 401 -3.40 6.12 1.79
CA CYS A 401 -2.65 7.02 2.66
C CYS A 401 -2.10 8.23 1.89
N ARG A 402 -1.50 9.18 2.60
CA ARG A 402 -0.78 10.29 1.97
C ARG A 402 0.62 9.83 1.55
N THR A 403 1.11 10.32 0.42
CA THR A 403 2.48 10.04 -0.06
C THR A 403 3.52 10.37 1.01
N TYR A 404 3.36 11.52 1.66
CA TYR A 404 4.29 11.95 2.70
C TYR A 404 4.41 10.92 3.85
N ASP A 405 3.29 10.37 4.33
CA ASP A 405 3.28 9.41 5.44
C ASP A 405 3.89 8.07 5.01
N LEU A 406 3.62 7.66 3.78
CA LEU A 406 4.20 6.45 3.20
C LEU A 406 5.73 6.55 3.06
N GLU A 407 6.26 7.70 2.69
CA GLU A 407 7.69 7.94 2.48
C GLU A 407 8.46 8.21 3.77
N ASN A 408 7.84 8.85 4.75
CA ASN A 408 8.53 9.41 5.92
C ASN A 408 8.13 8.76 7.26
N ASP A 409 7.07 7.95 7.32
CA ASP A 409 6.70 7.23 8.53
C ASP A 409 7.23 5.81 8.54
N ASN A 410 8.21 5.56 9.41
CA ASN A 410 8.80 4.23 9.58
C ASN A 410 7.78 3.17 10.02
N ASN A 411 6.75 3.53 10.78
CA ASN A 411 5.73 2.58 11.23
C ASN A 411 4.80 2.19 10.08
N ILE A 412 4.37 3.15 9.26
CA ILE A 412 3.58 2.88 8.05
C ILE A 412 4.43 2.11 7.03
N ARG A 413 5.68 2.55 6.79
CA ARG A 413 6.58 1.82 5.89
C ARG A 413 6.82 0.38 6.34
N SER A 414 6.97 0.15 7.64
CA SER A 414 7.23 -1.19 8.18
C SER A 414 6.08 -2.18 7.95
N LEU A 415 4.85 -1.72 7.75
CA LEU A 415 3.73 -2.57 7.36
C LEU A 415 3.98 -3.24 6.00
N PHE A 416 4.73 -2.59 5.11
CA PHE A 416 4.91 -2.97 3.71
C PHE A 416 6.32 -3.48 3.38
N ILE A 417 7.37 -3.04 4.12
CA ILE A 417 8.79 -3.38 3.86
C ILE A 417 9.09 -4.88 4.02
N ASN A 418 8.35 -5.58 4.86
CA ASN A 418 8.51 -7.01 5.03
C ASN A 418 8.13 -7.85 3.78
N SER A 419 7.63 -7.20 2.72
CA SER A 419 7.20 -7.85 1.47
C SER A 419 8.34 -8.28 0.52
N GLU A 420 9.59 -7.89 0.77
CA GLU A 420 10.71 -8.20 -0.13
C GLU A 420 11.31 -9.62 0.04
N LYS A 421 10.85 -10.41 1.01
CA LYS A 421 11.28 -11.81 1.14
C LYS A 421 10.55 -12.70 0.14
N LYS A 422 11.28 -13.44 -0.67
CA LYS A 422 10.87 -14.28 -1.82
C LYS A 422 9.72 -15.29 -1.63
N ASN A 423 9.12 -15.42 -0.43
CA ASN A 423 8.10 -16.44 -0.13
C ASN A 423 6.79 -15.84 0.40
N LYS A 424 6.46 -14.57 0.11
CA LYS A 424 5.22 -13.95 0.58
C LYS A 424 4.08 -14.08 -0.41
N THR A 425 2.89 -14.33 0.12
CA THR A 425 1.64 -14.49 -0.66
C THR A 425 1.01 -13.15 -1.05
N ILE A 426 1.41 -12.03 -0.44
CA ILE A 426 0.94 -10.69 -0.78
C ILE A 426 2.04 -9.94 -1.56
N GLN A 427 1.68 -9.47 -2.76
CA GLN A 427 2.47 -8.52 -3.54
C GLN A 427 1.80 -7.15 -3.47
N TRP A 428 2.59 -6.12 -3.17
CA TRP A 428 2.10 -4.75 -3.04
C TRP A 428 2.35 -3.95 -4.29
N LYS A 429 1.30 -3.33 -4.81
CA LYS A 429 1.36 -2.41 -5.95
C LYS A 429 1.11 -0.98 -5.49
N MET A 430 2.09 -0.11 -5.73
CA MET A 430 2.00 1.31 -5.41
C MET A 430 1.28 2.03 -6.54
N ILE A 431 0.20 2.75 -6.23
CA ILE A 431 -0.58 3.52 -7.20
C ILE A 431 -0.60 4.99 -6.75
N PRO A 432 0.23 5.84 -7.37
CA PRO A 432 0.22 7.27 -7.08
C PRO A 432 -0.99 7.95 -7.72
N VAL A 433 -1.73 8.72 -6.91
CA VAL A 433 -2.87 9.50 -7.41
C VAL A 433 -2.43 10.95 -7.60
N ASN A 434 -2.41 11.36 -8.86
CA ASN A 434 -2.00 12.69 -9.27
C ASN A 434 -3.19 13.68 -9.36
N GLU A 435 -2.91 14.93 -9.65
CA GLU A 435 -3.92 15.93 -10.00
C GLU A 435 -4.52 15.61 -11.38
N PHE A 436 -5.66 16.20 -11.69
CA PHE A 436 -6.26 16.07 -13.01
C PHE A 436 -5.38 16.73 -14.09
N ASP A 437 -5.41 16.15 -15.28
CA ASP A 437 -4.88 16.80 -16.47
C ASP A 437 -5.73 18.02 -16.87
N GLU A 438 -5.16 18.89 -17.70
CA GLU A 438 -5.80 20.11 -18.14
C GLU A 438 -7.11 19.84 -18.91
N ASP A 439 -7.14 18.80 -19.73
CA ASP A 439 -8.31 18.44 -20.55
C ASP A 439 -9.49 17.99 -19.67
N THR A 440 -9.22 17.26 -18.61
CA THR A 440 -10.22 16.86 -17.62
C THR A 440 -10.81 18.08 -16.91
N VAL A 441 -9.96 19.01 -16.45
CA VAL A 441 -10.42 20.26 -15.83
C VAL A 441 -11.24 21.09 -16.79
N LYS A 442 -10.80 21.23 -18.06
CA LYS A 442 -11.49 21.96 -19.11
C LYS A 442 -12.88 21.38 -19.39
N LYS A 443 -13.00 20.04 -19.44
CA LYS A 443 -14.30 19.36 -19.61
C LYS A 443 -15.28 19.66 -18.45
N ILE A 444 -14.78 19.71 -17.23
CA ILE A 444 -15.61 19.92 -16.03
C ILE A 444 -16.00 21.39 -15.88
N VAL A 445 -15.06 22.31 -16.08
CA VAL A 445 -15.28 23.76 -15.98
C VAL A 445 -16.09 24.29 -17.17
N GLY A 446 -15.95 23.67 -18.33
CA GLY A 446 -16.68 24.02 -19.54
C GLY A 446 -16.24 25.38 -20.13
N VAL A 447 -17.20 26.12 -20.65
CA VAL A 447 -16.98 27.40 -21.37
C VAL A 447 -16.27 28.47 -20.52
N ARG A 448 -16.36 28.37 -19.20
CA ARG A 448 -15.68 29.31 -18.28
C ARG A 448 -14.17 29.12 -18.24
N TYR A 449 -13.65 27.97 -18.69
CA TYR A 449 -12.21 27.65 -18.62
C TYR A 449 -11.32 28.68 -19.32
N SER A 450 -11.77 29.19 -20.48
CA SER A 450 -11.02 30.20 -21.26
C SER A 450 -10.87 31.54 -20.55
N LYS A 451 -11.75 31.86 -19.61
CA LYS A 451 -11.75 33.11 -18.83
C LYS A 451 -10.92 33.00 -17.53
N LEU A 452 -10.45 31.82 -17.17
CA LEU A 452 -9.68 31.60 -15.95
C LEU A 452 -8.24 32.08 -16.11
N THR A 453 -7.68 32.62 -15.05
CA THR A 453 -6.24 32.89 -14.95
C THR A 453 -5.46 31.58 -14.94
N ASN A 454 -4.22 31.57 -15.39
CA ASN A 454 -3.38 30.38 -15.40
C ASN A 454 -3.24 29.81 -13.98
N LYS A 455 -3.07 30.67 -12.98
CA LYS A 455 -2.99 30.29 -11.57
C LYS A 455 -4.23 29.56 -11.06
N LEU A 456 -5.43 30.03 -11.47
CA LEU A 456 -6.68 29.39 -11.10
C LEU A 456 -6.86 28.04 -11.83
N LYS A 457 -6.42 27.94 -13.09
CA LYS A 457 -6.41 26.66 -13.84
C LYS A 457 -5.56 25.61 -13.13
N ASP A 458 -4.38 25.99 -12.63
CA ASP A 458 -3.48 25.09 -11.91
C ASP A 458 -4.09 24.63 -10.58
N ILE A 459 -4.69 25.56 -9.82
CA ILE A 459 -5.37 25.23 -8.55
C ILE A 459 -6.53 24.26 -8.77
N LEU A 460 -7.28 24.40 -9.86
CA LEU A 460 -8.43 23.56 -10.20
C LEU A 460 -8.04 22.16 -10.70
N ARG A 461 -6.77 21.88 -10.96
CA ARG A 461 -6.29 20.51 -11.22
C ARG A 461 -6.42 19.62 -9.98
N ILE A 462 -6.51 20.20 -8.79
CA ILE A 462 -6.73 19.47 -7.55
C ILE A 462 -8.24 19.18 -7.39
N PRO A 463 -8.69 17.92 -7.36
CA PRO A 463 -10.10 17.55 -7.30
C PRO A 463 -10.91 18.22 -6.19
N SER A 464 -10.34 18.39 -4.98
CA SER A 464 -11.05 19.08 -3.89
C SER A 464 -11.30 20.55 -4.19
N ASN A 465 -10.38 21.24 -4.85
CA ASN A 465 -10.54 22.63 -5.24
C ASN A 465 -11.57 22.77 -6.38
N LEU A 466 -11.56 21.82 -7.31
CA LEU A 466 -12.54 21.76 -8.37
C LEU A 466 -13.96 21.49 -7.83
N TYR A 467 -14.08 20.71 -6.75
CA TYR A 467 -15.34 20.54 -6.03
C TYR A 467 -15.84 21.88 -5.46
N ILE A 468 -14.98 22.62 -4.77
CA ILE A 468 -15.31 23.94 -4.20
C ILE A 468 -15.71 24.91 -5.31
N TRP A 469 -14.92 24.96 -6.39
CA TRP A 469 -15.22 25.77 -7.57
C TRP A 469 -16.62 25.55 -8.13
N ARG A 470 -17.10 24.32 -8.16
CA ARG A 470 -18.45 24.00 -8.64
C ARG A 470 -19.59 24.47 -7.73
N GLN A 471 -19.29 24.75 -6.48
CA GLN A 471 -20.26 25.31 -5.53
C GLN A 471 -20.40 26.83 -5.68
N LEU A 472 -19.45 27.47 -6.37
CA LEU A 472 -19.45 28.92 -6.56
C LEU A 472 -20.46 29.33 -7.66
N ASP A 473 -21.01 30.51 -7.49
CA ASP A 473 -21.97 31.11 -8.44
C ASP A 473 -21.35 31.13 -9.87
N PRO A 474 -22.00 30.50 -10.84
CA PRO A 474 -21.48 30.45 -12.21
C PRO A 474 -21.43 31.81 -12.91
N ASP A 475 -22.19 32.78 -12.47
CA ASP A 475 -22.31 34.08 -13.12
C ASP A 475 -21.30 35.13 -12.62
N LYS A 476 -20.56 34.80 -11.53
CA LYS A 476 -19.52 35.66 -10.97
C LYS A 476 -18.12 35.34 -11.55
N GLU A 477 -17.29 36.38 -11.65
CA GLU A 477 -15.86 36.23 -12.01
C GLU A 477 -14.99 36.06 -10.75
N TYR A 478 -13.97 35.19 -10.84
CA TYR A 478 -13.09 34.83 -9.73
C TYR A 478 -11.60 35.03 -10.07
N SER A 479 -11.29 36.07 -10.83
CA SER A 479 -9.92 36.38 -11.25
C SER A 479 -8.95 36.62 -10.10
N GLU A 480 -9.45 37.02 -8.93
CA GLU A 480 -8.64 37.25 -7.73
C GLU A 480 -8.36 35.97 -6.92
N CYS A 481 -9.06 34.87 -7.22
CA CYS A 481 -8.83 33.61 -6.54
C CYS A 481 -7.52 32.96 -6.99
N SER A 482 -6.53 32.95 -6.11
CA SER A 482 -5.18 32.44 -6.38
C SER A 482 -4.76 31.29 -5.44
N THR A 483 -5.60 30.93 -4.46
CA THR A 483 -5.39 29.83 -3.51
C THR A 483 -6.67 29.04 -3.25
N ALA A 484 -6.52 27.83 -2.67
CA ALA A 484 -7.65 27.04 -2.18
C ALA A 484 -8.42 27.80 -1.08
N SER A 485 -7.74 28.51 -0.20
CA SER A 485 -8.36 29.35 0.85
C SER A 485 -9.24 30.44 0.26
N HIS A 486 -8.82 31.09 -0.83
CA HIS A 486 -9.65 32.08 -1.53
C HIS A 486 -10.96 31.45 -2.07
N LEU A 487 -10.90 30.27 -2.65
CA LEU A 487 -12.09 29.56 -3.14
C LEU A 487 -13.05 29.22 -1.98
N VAL A 488 -12.55 28.73 -0.85
CA VAL A 488 -13.36 28.42 0.34
C VAL A 488 -13.97 29.70 0.92
N SER A 489 -13.20 30.79 0.99
CA SER A 489 -13.65 32.09 1.50
C SER A 489 -14.76 32.68 0.64
N GLU A 490 -14.64 32.61 -0.70
CA GLU A 490 -15.68 33.04 -1.62
C GLU A 490 -16.94 32.18 -1.50
N TRP A 491 -16.79 30.85 -1.38
CA TRP A 491 -17.94 29.98 -1.13
C TRP A 491 -18.63 30.30 0.19
N TRP A 492 -17.86 30.49 1.26
CA TRP A 492 -18.41 30.89 2.57
C TRP A 492 -19.16 32.23 2.49
N LYS A 493 -18.64 33.21 1.76
CA LYS A 493 -19.30 34.50 1.53
C LYS A 493 -20.64 34.33 0.82
N GLN A 494 -20.70 33.55 -0.24
CA GLN A 494 -21.93 33.27 -0.98
C GLN A 494 -22.94 32.51 -0.13
N LEU A 495 -22.49 31.58 0.72
CA LEU A 495 -23.39 30.89 1.66
C LEU A 495 -24.01 31.87 2.66
N LYS A 496 -23.26 32.87 3.14
CA LYS A 496 -23.81 33.92 4.02
C LYS A 496 -24.84 34.80 3.31
N GLU A 497 -24.54 35.23 2.07
CA GLU A 497 -25.47 35.96 1.23
C GLU A 497 -26.77 35.17 1.04
N LYS A 498 -26.66 33.90 0.68
CA LYS A 498 -27.80 33.01 0.47
C LYS A 498 -28.58 32.72 1.76
N ALA A 499 -27.94 32.59 2.88
CA ALA A 499 -28.57 32.33 4.17
C ALA A 499 -29.48 33.47 4.63
N PHE A 500 -29.16 34.70 4.26
CA PHE A 500 -30.01 35.88 4.55
C PHE A 500 -31.37 35.72 3.92
N GLU A 501 -31.50 35.15 2.73
CA GLU A 501 -32.78 34.87 2.06
C GLU A 501 -33.63 33.84 2.82
N PHE A 502 -32.99 32.97 3.61
CA PHE A 502 -33.62 31.97 4.47
C PHE A 502 -33.88 32.46 5.92
N GLY A 503 -33.65 33.76 6.19
CA GLY A 503 -33.87 34.35 7.51
C GLY A 503 -32.79 33.95 8.55
N LEU A 504 -31.66 33.45 8.11
CA LEU A 504 -30.53 33.09 8.99
C LEU A 504 -29.58 34.26 9.12
N SER A 505 -29.15 34.58 10.35
CA SER A 505 -28.18 35.65 10.57
C SER A 505 -26.75 35.19 10.28
N GLU A 506 -25.95 36.08 9.70
CA GLU A 506 -24.53 35.85 9.46
C GLU A 506 -23.77 35.49 10.74
N ASN A 507 -24.09 36.13 11.87
CA ASN A 507 -23.50 35.86 13.16
C ASN A 507 -23.71 34.40 13.61
N ASN A 508 -24.90 33.85 13.39
CA ASN A 508 -25.21 32.48 13.76
C ASN A 508 -24.42 31.48 12.91
N LEU A 509 -24.25 31.74 11.61
CA LEU A 509 -23.45 30.92 10.72
C LEU A 509 -21.96 30.96 11.10
N ASN A 510 -21.42 32.16 11.35
CA ASN A 510 -20.04 32.33 11.77
C ASN A 510 -19.78 31.63 13.11
N LYS A 511 -20.69 31.79 14.08
CA LYS A 511 -20.61 31.10 15.37
C LYS A 511 -20.63 29.58 15.21
N THR A 512 -21.54 29.04 14.39
CA THR A 512 -21.61 27.61 14.09
C THR A 512 -20.30 27.09 13.49
N LYS A 513 -19.74 27.78 12.50
CA LYS A 513 -18.46 27.46 11.88
C LYS A 513 -17.34 27.44 12.91
N GLU A 514 -17.22 28.51 13.72
CA GLU A 514 -16.16 28.62 14.72
C GLU A 514 -16.24 27.56 15.81
N GLU A 515 -17.45 27.20 16.25
CA GLU A 515 -17.64 26.09 17.20
C GLU A 515 -17.14 24.76 16.62
N ILE A 516 -17.51 24.46 15.36
CA ILE A 516 -17.09 23.25 14.66
C ILE A 516 -15.56 23.22 14.52
N VAL A 517 -14.97 24.29 13.96
CA VAL A 517 -13.52 24.38 13.71
C VAL A 517 -12.74 24.28 15.02
N SER A 518 -13.16 25.03 16.06
CA SER A 518 -12.46 25.06 17.34
C SER A 518 -12.54 23.73 18.09
N TYR A 519 -13.68 23.02 18.01
CA TYR A 519 -13.82 21.71 18.61
C TYR A 519 -12.94 20.68 17.91
N MET A 520 -12.95 20.65 16.58
CA MET A 520 -12.13 19.74 15.78
C MET A 520 -10.62 19.99 16.03
N GLU A 521 -10.20 21.25 16.06
CA GLU A 521 -8.82 21.64 16.35
C GLU A 521 -8.39 21.18 17.76
N LYS A 522 -9.22 21.44 18.78
CA LYS A 522 -8.92 21.12 20.18
C LYS A 522 -8.86 19.61 20.43
N GLN A 523 -9.76 18.85 19.81
CA GLN A 523 -9.87 17.40 20.03
C GLN A 523 -9.01 16.59 19.05
N GLY A 524 -8.49 17.19 17.98
CA GLY A 524 -7.74 16.49 16.93
C GLY A 524 -8.59 15.47 16.17
N ILE A 525 -9.91 15.71 16.00
CA ILE A 525 -10.83 14.80 15.31
C ILE A 525 -11.57 15.51 14.18
N MET A 526 -12.03 14.76 13.19
CA MET A 526 -12.63 15.29 11.95
C MET A 526 -14.17 15.41 12.01
N PHE A 527 -14.75 15.27 13.17
CA PHE A 527 -16.19 15.44 13.37
C PHE A 527 -16.50 16.04 14.74
N VAL A 528 -17.68 16.61 14.85
CA VAL A 528 -18.22 17.10 16.13
C VAL A 528 -19.51 16.36 16.42
N PRO A 529 -19.70 15.78 17.62
CA PRO A 529 -21.00 15.25 18.02
C PRO A 529 -22.05 16.36 17.97
N LYS A 530 -23.16 16.15 17.26
CA LYS A 530 -24.21 17.16 17.06
C LYS A 530 -24.74 17.74 18.39
N GLY A 531 -24.85 16.91 19.43
CA GLY A 531 -25.35 17.31 20.75
C GLY A 531 -24.44 18.26 21.54
N ILE A 532 -23.19 18.48 21.10
CA ILE A 532 -22.24 19.41 21.75
C ILE A 532 -22.34 20.83 21.17
N LEU A 533 -22.82 20.92 19.91
CA LEU A 533 -22.96 22.22 19.24
C LEU A 533 -24.10 23.03 19.85
N SER A 534 -23.81 24.29 20.19
CA SER A 534 -24.82 25.26 20.58
C SER A 534 -25.60 25.85 19.36
N ALA A 535 -25.19 25.39 18.17
CA ALA A 535 -25.71 25.86 16.91
C ALA A 535 -27.21 25.57 16.73
N ASN A 536 -27.93 26.49 16.14
CA ASN A 536 -29.31 26.29 15.73
C ASN A 536 -29.40 25.19 14.66
N ASP A 537 -30.30 24.22 14.84
CA ASP A 537 -30.56 23.15 13.87
C ASP A 537 -30.82 23.69 12.44
N SER A 538 -31.38 24.88 12.31
CA SER A 538 -31.62 25.53 11.01
C SER A 538 -30.32 25.88 10.30
N CYS A 539 -29.26 26.34 11.03
CA CYS A 539 -27.96 26.62 10.45
C CYS A 539 -27.27 25.33 9.99
N LEU A 540 -27.33 24.27 10.81
CA LEU A 540 -26.76 22.98 10.45
C LEU A 540 -27.44 22.37 9.23
N LYS A 541 -28.78 22.41 9.16
CA LYS A 541 -29.56 21.94 8.00
C LYS A 541 -29.23 22.76 6.75
N PHE A 542 -29.14 24.08 6.85
CA PHE A 542 -28.80 24.95 5.73
C PHE A 542 -27.40 24.63 5.18
N LEU A 543 -26.39 24.52 6.05
CA LEU A 543 -25.03 24.20 5.63
C LEU A 543 -24.93 22.77 5.06
N SER A 544 -25.69 21.83 5.59
CA SER A 544 -25.72 20.46 5.06
C SER A 544 -26.43 20.38 3.70
N SER A 545 -27.56 21.08 3.51
CA SER A 545 -28.29 21.13 2.23
C SER A 545 -27.47 21.80 1.11
N ASN A 546 -26.54 22.68 1.46
CA ASN A 546 -25.59 23.29 0.53
C ASN A 546 -24.26 22.53 0.45
N THR A 547 -24.21 21.27 0.86
CA THR A 547 -23.04 20.38 0.77
C THR A 547 -21.75 20.94 1.39
N PHE A 548 -21.88 21.86 2.34
CA PHE A 548 -20.76 22.42 3.09
C PHE A 548 -20.42 21.57 4.32
N LEU A 549 -21.46 21.01 4.96
CA LEU A 549 -21.36 20.07 6.06
C LEU A 549 -22.00 18.72 5.69
N LEU A 550 -21.47 17.66 6.27
CA LEU A 550 -22.07 16.31 6.31
C LEU A 550 -22.57 16.04 7.72
N ILE A 551 -23.81 15.57 7.82
CA ILE A 551 -24.41 15.15 9.10
C ILE A 551 -24.80 13.69 8.98
N GLN A 552 -24.09 12.80 9.68
CA GLN A 552 -24.32 11.36 9.72
C GLN A 552 -24.20 10.85 11.15
N ASP A 553 -25.10 9.99 11.59
CA ASP A 553 -25.06 9.33 12.92
C ASP A 553 -24.82 10.30 14.09
N ASN A 554 -25.51 11.44 14.11
CA ASN A 554 -25.30 12.51 15.09
C ASN A 554 -23.88 13.11 15.10
N LYS A 555 -23.11 12.93 14.05
CA LYS A 555 -21.79 13.54 13.83
C LYS A 555 -21.88 14.59 12.73
N VAL A 556 -21.27 15.75 12.95
CA VAL A 556 -21.15 16.84 12.00
C VAL A 556 -19.72 16.96 11.54
N SER A 557 -19.48 16.94 10.24
CA SER A 557 -18.16 17.13 9.63
C SER A 557 -18.23 18.05 8.42
N PHE A 558 -17.12 18.63 8.01
CA PHE A 558 -17.06 19.30 6.71
C PHE A 558 -17.18 18.29 5.57
N ALA A 559 -17.78 18.70 4.45
CA ALA A 559 -17.93 17.85 3.27
C ALA A 559 -16.58 17.38 2.71
N HIS A 560 -15.55 18.21 2.82
CA HIS A 560 -14.16 17.89 2.52
C HIS A 560 -13.24 18.38 3.62
N GLN A 561 -12.23 17.59 3.96
CA GLN A 561 -11.22 17.95 4.95
C GLN A 561 -10.48 19.24 4.57
N SER A 562 -10.27 19.49 3.28
CA SER A 562 -9.60 20.71 2.80
C SER A 562 -10.33 21.99 3.21
N ILE A 563 -11.65 21.96 3.48
CA ILE A 563 -12.39 23.12 3.98
C ILE A 563 -11.95 23.46 5.40
N LEU A 564 -11.81 22.43 6.26
CA LEU A 564 -11.30 22.61 7.61
C LEU A 564 -9.86 23.13 7.59
N ASP A 565 -9.01 22.54 6.75
CA ASP A 565 -7.60 22.92 6.63
C ASP A 565 -7.45 24.40 6.20
N CYS A 566 -8.30 24.88 5.28
CA CYS A 566 -8.36 26.30 4.90
C CYS A 566 -8.70 27.20 6.09
N PHE A 567 -9.75 26.87 6.85
CA PHE A 567 -10.13 27.70 8.00
C PHE A 567 -9.08 27.70 9.11
N LEU A 568 -8.39 26.59 9.31
CA LEU A 568 -7.29 26.54 10.27
C LEU A 568 -6.08 27.36 9.79
N ALA A 569 -5.79 27.35 8.49
CA ALA A 569 -4.76 28.19 7.90
C ALA A 569 -5.11 29.69 8.02
N ASP A 570 -6.35 30.08 7.74
CA ASP A 570 -6.83 31.45 7.92
C ASP A 570 -6.75 31.90 9.39
N LYS A 571 -7.05 31.02 10.34
CA LYS A 571 -6.90 31.29 11.78
C LYS A 571 -5.43 31.48 12.17
N MET A 572 -4.49 30.69 11.59
CA MET A 572 -3.05 30.90 11.78
C MET A 572 -2.60 32.24 11.23
N LEU A 573 -3.09 32.61 10.03
CA LEU A 573 -2.77 33.85 9.37
C LEU A 573 -3.23 35.04 10.22
N LYS A 574 -4.43 34.99 10.78
CA LYS A 574 -4.94 36.03 11.69
C LYS A 574 -4.07 36.16 12.94
N ARG A 575 -3.76 35.05 13.64
CA ARG A 575 -2.87 35.06 14.83
C ARG A 575 -1.51 35.68 14.51
N PHE A 576 -0.96 35.34 13.32
CA PHE A 576 0.34 35.91 12.88
C PHE A 576 0.28 37.43 12.67
N TYR A 577 -0.80 37.92 12.05
CA TYR A 577 -1.01 39.38 11.90
C TYR A 577 -1.34 40.10 13.23
N ASP A 578 -1.93 39.37 14.19
CA ASP A 578 -2.15 39.86 15.57
C ASP A 578 -0.84 39.89 16.38
N GLY A 579 0.31 39.48 15.80
CA GLY A 579 1.66 39.61 16.36
C GLY A 579 2.19 38.34 17.06
N GLU A 580 1.52 37.20 16.96
CA GLU A 580 1.99 35.96 17.56
C GLU A 580 3.16 35.37 16.76
N ASP A 581 4.16 34.79 17.44
CA ASP A 581 5.33 34.23 16.77
C ASP A 581 4.95 32.95 15.99
N ILE A 582 5.59 32.78 14.83
CA ILE A 582 5.32 31.62 13.95
C ILE A 582 5.58 30.29 14.66
N VAL A 583 6.56 30.21 15.56
CA VAL A 583 6.88 28.97 16.30
C VAL A 583 5.75 28.62 17.26
N ASP A 584 5.13 29.60 17.91
CA ASP A 584 3.99 29.42 18.81
C ASP A 584 2.72 29.06 18.03
N ILE A 585 2.53 29.65 16.85
CA ILE A 585 1.42 29.32 15.95
C ILE A 585 1.50 27.88 15.47
N ILE A 586 2.68 27.40 15.10
CA ILE A 586 2.90 26.01 14.70
C ILE A 586 2.68 25.07 15.89
N GLY A 587 3.17 25.50 17.08
CA GLY A 587 2.99 24.82 18.35
C GLY A 587 4.08 23.77 18.67
N SER A 588 3.91 23.08 19.80
CA SER A 588 4.88 22.13 20.32
C SER A 588 5.09 20.93 19.39
N LYS A 589 6.23 20.24 19.54
CA LYS A 589 6.58 19.07 18.69
C LYS A 589 5.53 17.96 18.71
N GLU A 590 4.75 17.84 19.77
CA GLU A 590 3.70 16.83 19.92
C GLU A 590 2.54 17.04 18.94
N ILE A 591 2.19 18.31 18.67
CA ILE A 591 1.10 18.67 17.74
C ILE A 591 1.57 18.93 16.31
N GLN A 592 2.88 18.85 16.04
CA GLN A 592 3.42 18.97 14.69
C GLN A 592 3.23 17.67 13.91
N THR A 593 2.00 17.46 13.44
CA THR A 593 1.56 16.31 12.64
C THR A 593 1.63 16.62 11.14
N PRO A 594 1.55 15.64 10.24
CA PRO A 594 1.50 15.86 8.79
C PRO A 594 0.33 16.75 8.35
N GLU A 595 -0.79 16.69 9.03
CA GLU A 595 -1.94 17.57 8.76
C GLU A 595 -1.66 18.99 9.16
N ARG A 596 -1.12 19.17 10.37
CA ARG A 596 -0.69 20.48 10.82
C ARG A 596 0.32 21.08 9.83
N ARG A 597 1.21 20.24 9.29
CA ARG A 597 2.14 20.64 8.23
C ARG A 597 1.41 21.16 7.00
N TYR A 598 0.35 20.47 6.55
CA TYR A 598 -0.45 20.91 5.40
C TYR A 598 -1.15 22.24 5.67
N GLN A 599 -1.70 22.43 6.87
CA GLN A 599 -2.30 23.70 7.31
C GLN A 599 -1.26 24.84 7.34
N VAL A 600 -0.05 24.55 7.85
CA VAL A 600 1.09 25.50 7.83
C VAL A 600 1.52 25.79 6.39
N GLN A 601 1.49 24.82 5.48
CA GLN A 601 1.77 25.06 4.07
C GLN A 601 0.75 26.03 3.46
N MET A 602 -0.55 25.83 3.66
CA MET A 602 -1.60 26.73 3.18
C MET A 602 -1.48 28.13 3.80
N PHE A 603 -1.15 28.20 5.08
CA PHE A 603 -0.84 29.47 5.75
C PHE A 603 0.36 30.18 5.10
N MET A 604 1.46 29.47 4.87
CA MET A 604 2.67 30.01 4.24
C MET A 604 2.42 30.44 2.77
N GLU A 605 1.61 29.66 2.03
CA GLU A 605 1.17 30.01 0.67
C GLU A 605 0.36 31.33 0.68
N SER A 606 -0.59 31.49 1.60
CA SER A 606 -1.36 32.72 1.75
C SER A 606 -0.46 33.89 2.16
N LEU A 607 0.45 33.67 3.10
CA LEU A 607 1.38 34.71 3.56
C LEU A 607 2.35 35.17 2.45
N SER A 608 2.84 34.24 1.62
CA SER A 608 3.72 34.55 0.48
C SER A 608 3.06 35.42 -0.57
N GLN A 609 1.74 35.38 -0.68
CA GLN A 609 0.97 36.21 -1.63
C GLN A 609 0.62 37.59 -1.05
N LEU A 610 0.43 37.67 0.27
CA LEU A 610 0.05 38.90 0.94
C LEU A 610 1.26 39.76 1.25
N ASP A 611 2.36 39.16 1.75
CA ASP A 611 3.54 39.86 2.19
C ASP A 611 4.78 38.97 2.13
N THR A 612 5.53 39.09 1.05
CA THR A 612 6.74 38.27 0.80
C THR A 612 7.85 38.53 1.82
N HIS A 613 7.94 39.72 2.37
CA HIS A 613 8.91 40.02 3.41
C HIS A 613 8.60 39.25 4.70
N LYS A 614 7.33 39.28 5.15
CA LYS A 614 6.89 38.52 6.33
C LYS A 614 6.97 37.03 6.09
N PHE A 615 6.71 36.58 4.87
CA PHE A 615 6.85 35.16 4.49
C PHE A 615 8.30 34.68 4.67
N ILE A 616 9.28 35.46 4.19
CA ILE A 616 10.70 35.11 4.31
C ILE A 616 11.12 35.14 5.79
N ASP A 617 10.70 36.15 6.56
CA ASP A 617 11.02 36.27 7.99
C ASP A 617 10.45 35.06 8.77
N ALA A 618 9.19 34.72 8.55
CA ALA A 618 8.55 33.55 9.14
C ALA A 618 9.29 32.25 8.78
N GLY A 619 9.65 32.06 7.51
CA GLY A 619 10.40 30.90 7.03
C GLY A 619 11.77 30.76 7.66
N GLN A 620 12.50 31.86 7.81
CA GLN A 620 13.81 31.87 8.47
C GLN A 620 13.71 31.57 9.97
N LYS A 621 12.67 32.08 10.66
CA LYS A 621 12.40 31.74 12.06
C LYS A 621 12.08 30.27 12.24
N MET A 622 11.21 29.73 11.39
CA MET A 622 10.89 28.28 11.37
C MET A 622 12.16 27.44 11.19
N PHE A 623 13.01 27.80 10.25
CA PHE A 623 14.21 27.02 9.94
C PHE A 623 15.23 27.02 11.07
N LYS A 624 15.42 28.17 11.74
CA LYS A 624 16.37 28.36 12.86
C LYS A 624 15.89 27.71 14.16
N SER A 625 14.59 27.56 14.36
CA SER A 625 14.03 27.07 15.62
C SER A 625 14.28 25.57 15.84
N ASP A 626 14.80 25.21 17.01
CA ASP A 626 14.93 23.81 17.45
C ASP A 626 13.60 23.19 17.91
N GLN A 627 12.57 23.99 18.13
CA GLN A 627 11.23 23.54 18.49
C GLN A 627 10.45 23.04 17.28
N ILE A 628 10.87 23.42 16.06
CA ILE A 628 10.21 23.00 14.82
C ILE A 628 10.86 21.73 14.29
N ARG A 629 10.03 20.68 14.07
CA ARG A 629 10.46 19.43 13.45
C ARG A 629 10.98 19.67 12.04
N TYR A 630 12.00 18.92 11.65
CA TYR A 630 12.71 19.10 10.38
C TYR A 630 11.77 19.12 9.16
N PHE A 631 10.78 18.25 9.10
CA PHE A 631 9.85 18.18 7.98
C PHE A 631 8.91 19.40 7.85
N PHE A 632 8.69 20.18 8.93
CA PHE A 632 7.98 21.46 8.84
C PHE A 632 8.86 22.55 8.23
N LYS A 633 10.17 22.51 8.50
CA LYS A 633 11.11 23.49 7.95
C LYS A 633 11.13 23.50 6.42
N TYR A 634 10.89 22.33 5.80
CA TYR A 634 10.78 22.20 4.34
C TYR A 634 9.57 22.88 3.73
N VAL A 635 8.51 23.14 4.49
CA VAL A 635 7.33 23.88 4.00
C VAL A 635 7.73 25.23 3.43
N PHE A 636 8.66 25.90 4.07
CA PHE A 636 9.17 27.19 3.58
C PHE A 636 9.79 27.08 2.18
N PHE A 637 10.65 26.09 1.96
CA PHE A 637 11.29 25.89 0.65
C PHE A 637 10.30 25.37 -0.41
N GLU A 638 9.34 24.54 -0.03
CA GLU A 638 8.30 24.08 -0.95
C GLU A 638 7.42 25.23 -1.44
N VAL A 639 7.01 26.11 -0.55
CA VAL A 639 6.22 27.29 -0.92
C VAL A 639 7.07 28.27 -1.75
N LEU A 640 8.33 28.49 -1.37
CA LEU A 640 9.25 29.33 -2.13
C LEU A 640 9.47 28.80 -3.56
N ASN A 641 9.54 27.46 -3.72
CA ASN A 641 9.63 26.83 -5.03
C ASN A 641 8.38 27.09 -5.91
N GLN A 642 7.20 27.25 -5.31
CA GLN A 642 5.94 27.43 -6.03
C GLN A 642 5.67 28.88 -6.47
N ILE A 643 6.49 29.83 -6.03
CA ILE A 643 6.31 31.25 -6.37
C ILE A 643 6.78 31.49 -7.81
N ASP A 644 5.88 31.99 -8.66
CA ASP A 644 6.18 32.27 -10.07
C ASP A 644 6.74 33.68 -10.27
N ASN A 645 6.21 34.68 -9.55
CA ASN A 645 6.65 36.06 -9.61
C ASN A 645 7.68 36.34 -8.54
N ILE A 646 8.95 36.37 -8.91
CA ILE A 646 10.06 36.67 -8.01
C ILE A 646 10.13 38.20 -7.83
N ASP A 647 9.78 38.68 -6.64
CA ASP A 647 9.94 40.08 -6.24
C ASP A 647 11.32 40.33 -5.65
N GLU A 648 11.58 41.59 -5.32
CA GLU A 648 12.88 42.03 -4.79
C GLU A 648 13.24 41.33 -3.46
N ASN A 649 12.27 40.99 -2.61
CA ASN A 649 12.51 40.32 -1.34
C ASN A 649 12.97 38.87 -1.56
N ILE A 650 12.30 38.16 -2.44
CA ILE A 650 12.63 36.77 -2.80
C ILE A 650 13.98 36.76 -3.53
N GLU A 651 14.18 37.64 -4.50
CA GLU A 651 15.45 37.76 -5.21
C GLU A 651 16.61 38.00 -4.21
N TYR A 652 16.46 38.92 -3.30
CA TYR A 652 17.45 39.23 -2.28
C TYR A 652 17.73 38.03 -1.38
N PHE A 653 16.69 37.32 -0.94
CA PHE A 653 16.83 36.13 -0.11
C PHE A 653 17.61 35.04 -0.84
N ILE A 654 17.24 34.69 -2.06
CA ILE A 654 17.88 33.64 -2.87
C ILE A 654 19.35 33.95 -3.12
N ILE A 655 19.66 35.17 -3.60
CA ILE A 655 21.03 35.58 -3.95
C ILE A 655 21.95 35.54 -2.74
N ASN A 656 21.51 36.05 -1.59
CA ASN A 656 22.34 36.12 -0.41
C ASN A 656 22.50 34.80 0.35
N ASN A 657 21.64 33.83 0.07
CA ASN A 657 21.63 32.58 0.81
C ASN A 657 21.93 31.31 -0.05
N CYS A 658 21.97 31.39 -1.36
CA CYS A 658 22.27 30.21 -2.21
C CYS A 658 23.69 29.66 -2.03
N GLU A 659 24.62 30.47 -1.54
CA GLU A 659 26.00 30.07 -1.19
C GLU A 659 26.24 29.91 0.33
N ASN A 660 25.22 30.11 1.15
CA ASN A 660 25.32 30.04 2.61
C ASN A 660 25.40 28.56 3.07
N GLU A 661 26.27 28.26 4.04
CA GLU A 661 26.43 26.91 4.58
C GLU A 661 25.15 26.32 5.17
N THR A 662 24.28 27.15 5.74
CA THR A 662 23.03 26.70 6.38
C THR A 662 21.88 26.49 5.38
N TYR A 663 21.72 27.38 4.40
CA TYR A 663 20.60 27.39 3.48
C TYR A 663 20.92 26.91 2.06
N GLY A 664 22.20 27.07 1.62
CA GLY A 664 22.56 26.95 0.21
C GLY A 664 22.15 25.63 -0.43
N ASN A 665 22.50 24.51 0.18
CA ASN A 665 22.11 23.20 -0.34
C ASN A 665 20.60 23.01 -0.37
N HIS A 666 19.86 23.54 0.61
CA HIS A 666 18.40 23.44 0.64
C HIS A 666 17.75 24.31 -0.43
N ILE A 667 18.27 25.53 -0.64
CA ILE A 667 17.81 26.43 -1.70
C ILE A 667 18.07 25.82 -3.07
N ILE A 668 19.28 25.31 -3.32
CA ILE A 668 19.64 24.70 -4.62
C ILE A 668 18.75 23.48 -4.90
N ASN A 669 18.68 22.54 -3.97
CA ASN A 669 18.02 21.26 -4.21
C ASN A 669 16.48 21.32 -4.15
N ASN A 670 15.90 22.19 -3.32
CA ASN A 670 14.46 22.21 -3.09
C ASN A 670 13.75 23.43 -3.72
N VAL A 671 14.47 24.48 -4.13
CA VAL A 671 13.89 25.70 -4.70
C VAL A 671 14.31 25.90 -6.13
N ILE A 672 15.60 25.86 -6.42
CA ILE A 672 16.15 26.28 -7.73
C ILE A 672 16.07 25.13 -8.73
N LEU A 673 16.41 23.91 -8.32
CA LEU A 673 16.43 22.74 -9.20
C LEU A 673 15.05 22.55 -9.86
N SER A 674 15.03 22.36 -11.18
CA SER A 674 13.83 22.23 -12.02
C SER A 674 12.94 23.47 -12.16
N ARG A 675 13.45 24.64 -11.72
CA ARG A 675 12.74 25.92 -11.83
C ARG A 675 13.53 26.94 -12.67
N PRO A 676 13.26 27.01 -13.99
CA PRO A 676 14.01 27.88 -14.91
C PRO A 676 14.11 29.34 -14.45
N GLN A 677 13.06 29.93 -13.88
CA GLN A 677 13.06 31.31 -13.43
C GLN A 677 14.14 31.59 -12.37
N TYR A 678 14.36 30.68 -11.42
CA TYR A 678 15.41 30.85 -10.42
C TYR A 678 16.82 30.62 -10.99
N ILE A 679 16.95 29.65 -11.88
CA ILE A 679 18.23 29.38 -12.57
C ILE A 679 18.62 30.59 -13.43
N ARG A 680 17.68 31.17 -14.17
CA ARG A 680 17.88 32.39 -14.94
C ARG A 680 18.19 33.61 -14.08
N LEU A 681 17.59 33.71 -12.87
CA LEU A 681 17.96 34.73 -11.90
C LEU A 681 19.44 34.61 -11.52
N LEU A 682 19.91 33.41 -11.17
CA LEU A 682 21.32 33.13 -10.84
C LEU A 682 22.24 33.46 -12.03
N ARG A 683 21.86 33.13 -13.26
CA ARG A 683 22.59 33.50 -14.48
C ARG A 683 22.66 34.99 -14.63
N LYS A 684 21.53 35.70 -14.59
CA LYS A 684 21.45 37.18 -14.73
C LYS A 684 22.32 37.91 -13.70
N LYS A 685 22.47 37.37 -12.50
CA LYS A 685 23.32 37.97 -11.43
C LYS A 685 24.76 37.48 -11.49
N GLY A 686 25.16 36.69 -12.47
CA GLY A 686 26.52 36.18 -12.66
C GLY A 686 26.95 35.13 -11.65
N ILE A 687 26.02 34.56 -10.89
CA ILE A 687 26.33 33.53 -9.89
C ILE A 687 26.68 32.21 -10.59
N LEU A 688 25.95 31.85 -11.67
CA LEU A 688 26.28 30.64 -12.46
C LEU A 688 27.71 30.76 -13.06
N ASP A 689 28.10 31.95 -13.55
CA ASP A 689 29.45 32.17 -14.06
C ASP A 689 30.53 31.93 -12.97
N LYS A 690 30.30 32.48 -11.76
CA LYS A 690 31.20 32.26 -10.63
C LYS A 690 31.27 30.78 -10.23
N SER A 691 30.14 30.12 -10.18
CA SER A 691 30.04 28.71 -9.80
C SER A 691 30.69 27.80 -10.85
N PHE A 692 30.51 28.09 -12.15
CA PHE A 692 31.14 27.33 -13.23
C PHE A 692 32.69 27.44 -13.20
N ASN A 693 33.23 28.60 -12.86
CA ASN A 693 34.65 28.80 -12.73
C ASN A 693 35.26 28.26 -11.42
N ASN A 694 34.45 27.76 -10.49
CA ASN A 694 34.88 27.09 -9.27
C ASN A 694 34.81 25.57 -9.43
N PRO A 695 35.97 24.85 -9.39
CA PRO A 695 36.00 23.39 -9.59
C PRO A 695 35.10 22.59 -8.64
N GLN A 696 34.87 23.08 -7.42
CA GLN A 696 34.05 22.40 -6.41
C GLN A 696 32.53 22.59 -6.61
N LYS A 697 32.12 23.62 -7.39
CA LYS A 697 30.71 23.98 -7.63
C LYS A 697 30.28 23.76 -9.07
N LYS A 698 31.19 23.40 -9.95
CA LYS A 698 30.96 23.27 -11.39
C LYS A 698 29.89 22.23 -11.73
N ASP A 699 29.90 21.09 -11.05
CA ASP A 699 28.93 20.02 -11.27
C ASP A 699 27.50 20.46 -10.94
N ILE A 700 27.31 21.31 -9.94
CA ILE A 700 26.00 21.87 -9.61
C ILE A 700 25.42 22.69 -10.78
N VAL A 701 26.28 23.40 -11.53
CA VAL A 701 25.82 24.18 -12.71
C VAL A 701 25.31 23.25 -13.80
N PHE A 702 25.96 22.12 -14.04
CA PHE A 702 25.48 21.10 -14.99
C PHE A 702 24.16 20.50 -14.56
N ASP A 703 24.00 20.17 -13.25
CA ASP A 703 22.73 19.64 -12.73
C ASP A 703 21.58 20.64 -12.88
N LEU A 704 21.84 21.91 -12.61
CA LEU A 704 20.86 23.00 -12.80
C LEU A 704 20.46 23.13 -14.28
N LEU A 705 21.42 23.17 -15.19
CA LEU A 705 21.15 23.24 -16.63
C LEU A 705 20.37 21.99 -17.09
N MET A 706 20.79 20.79 -16.71
CA MET A 706 20.07 19.57 -17.05
C MET A 706 18.63 19.58 -16.54
N SER A 707 18.36 20.17 -15.38
CA SER A 707 17.02 20.26 -14.80
C SER A 707 16.07 21.20 -15.55
N MET A 708 16.60 22.09 -16.39
CA MET A 708 15.82 23.03 -17.21
C MET A 708 15.27 22.40 -18.50
N ARG A 709 15.77 21.24 -18.90
CA ARG A 709 15.33 20.61 -20.17
C ARG A 709 13.82 20.48 -20.27
N PRO A 710 13.22 20.66 -21.42
CA PRO A 710 13.69 21.24 -22.68
C PRO A 710 13.45 22.77 -22.80
N ARG A 711 13.41 23.50 -21.67
CA ARG A 711 12.91 24.89 -21.56
C ARG A 711 14.02 25.94 -21.62
N TYR A 712 15.00 25.78 -22.51
CA TYR A 712 16.08 26.77 -22.68
C TYR A 712 15.60 27.99 -23.48
N ASP A 713 16.03 29.18 -23.07
CA ASP A 713 15.90 30.41 -23.85
C ASP A 713 17.22 30.77 -24.54
N ALA A 714 17.19 31.80 -25.39
CA ALA A 714 18.37 32.26 -26.16
C ALA A 714 19.57 32.62 -25.24
N ASP A 715 19.31 33.18 -24.05
CA ASP A 715 20.36 33.52 -23.10
C ASP A 715 20.92 32.28 -22.40
N ASP A 716 20.12 31.22 -22.20
CA ASP A 716 20.60 29.93 -21.67
C ASP A 716 21.55 29.26 -22.68
N ILE A 717 21.18 29.33 -23.95
CA ILE A 717 22.01 28.83 -25.06
C ILE A 717 23.31 29.63 -25.15
N ALA A 718 23.24 30.96 -25.05
CA ALA A 718 24.42 31.82 -25.03
C ALA A 718 25.36 31.51 -23.85
N PHE A 719 24.81 31.20 -22.67
CA PHE A 719 25.60 30.77 -21.50
C PHE A 719 26.31 29.44 -21.79
N ILE A 720 25.64 28.46 -22.37
CA ILE A 720 26.24 27.17 -22.73
C ILE A 720 27.36 27.39 -23.73
N ARG A 721 27.12 28.12 -24.83
CA ARG A 721 28.14 28.44 -25.85
C ARG A 721 29.36 29.15 -25.29
N LYS A 722 29.20 29.98 -24.28
CA LYS A 722 30.32 30.68 -23.62
C LYS A 722 31.33 29.72 -23.02
N TYR A 723 30.91 28.57 -22.53
CA TYR A 723 31.74 27.61 -21.81
C TYR A 723 31.98 26.30 -22.56
N ALA A 724 31.15 25.94 -23.52
CA ALA A 724 31.31 24.77 -24.38
C ALA A 724 32.54 24.87 -25.29
N PHE A 725 33.01 23.74 -25.78
CA PHE A 725 34.12 23.56 -26.72
C PHE A 725 35.50 24.05 -26.20
N LYS A 726 35.66 24.03 -24.86
CA LYS A 726 36.92 24.41 -24.19
C LYS A 726 37.59 23.23 -23.47
N SER A 727 36.84 22.22 -23.11
CA SER A 727 37.33 21.04 -22.40
C SER A 727 36.47 19.83 -22.74
N GLN A 728 37.06 18.73 -23.14
CA GLN A 728 36.38 17.49 -23.50
C GLN A 728 35.47 16.99 -22.35
N GLU A 729 35.92 17.09 -21.09
CA GLU A 729 35.11 16.67 -19.92
C GLU A 729 33.84 17.52 -19.76
N ASP A 730 33.94 18.83 -19.98
CA ASP A 730 32.80 19.72 -19.90
C ASP A 730 31.83 19.51 -21.06
N ASP A 731 32.36 19.26 -22.24
CA ASP A 731 31.57 19.00 -23.46
C ASP A 731 30.77 17.71 -23.35
N GLU A 732 31.32 16.65 -22.73
CA GLU A 732 30.59 15.44 -22.39
C GLU A 732 29.44 15.70 -21.42
N LYS A 733 29.62 16.61 -20.44
CA LYS A 733 28.55 17.00 -19.50
C LYS A 733 27.50 17.89 -20.19
N PHE A 734 27.91 18.86 -21.00
CA PHE A 734 27.01 19.69 -21.78
C PHE A 734 26.18 18.86 -22.79
N SER A 735 26.80 17.87 -23.45
CA SER A 735 26.10 17.00 -24.40
C SER A 735 24.90 16.30 -23.76
N LYS A 736 24.98 15.96 -22.47
CA LYS A 736 23.87 15.38 -21.71
C LYS A 736 22.68 16.34 -21.55
N CYS A 737 22.89 17.65 -21.66
CA CYS A 737 21.81 18.63 -21.68
C CYS A 737 20.95 18.52 -22.94
N PHE A 738 21.42 17.87 -24.00
CA PHE A 738 20.79 17.78 -25.31
C PHE A 738 20.19 16.40 -25.65
N ILE A 739 20.30 15.40 -24.77
CA ILE A 739 19.80 14.05 -25.00
C ILE A 739 18.27 14.03 -24.74
N HIS A 740 17.49 13.69 -25.74
CA HIS A 740 16.03 13.52 -25.78
C HIS A 740 15.18 14.80 -25.77
N ASP A 741 14.72 15.21 -26.92
CA ASP A 741 13.39 15.77 -27.29
C ASP A 741 13.48 16.51 -28.63
N ILE A 742 13.09 15.82 -29.71
CA ILE A 742 13.20 16.34 -31.09
C ILE A 742 12.08 17.35 -31.41
N ASP A 743 10.98 17.34 -30.63
CA ASP A 743 9.76 18.08 -31.00
C ASP A 743 9.64 19.51 -30.45
N LEU A 744 10.64 20.00 -29.71
CA LEU A 744 10.59 21.29 -29.01
C LEU A 744 11.80 22.22 -29.29
N ASP A 745 12.63 21.91 -30.27
CA ASP A 745 13.86 22.64 -30.55
C ASP A 745 13.55 23.99 -31.23
N THR A 746 14.05 25.10 -30.68
CA THR A 746 14.25 26.33 -31.44
C THR A 746 15.42 26.12 -32.40
N ASP A 747 15.44 26.87 -33.50
CA ASP A 747 16.52 26.77 -34.51
C ASP A 747 17.92 26.95 -33.88
N GLU A 748 18.06 27.87 -32.94
CA GLU A 748 19.30 28.14 -32.20
C GLU A 748 19.73 26.97 -31.30
N PHE A 749 18.79 26.27 -30.69
CA PHE A 749 19.05 25.10 -29.87
C PHE A 749 19.46 23.90 -30.74
N PHE A 750 18.79 23.73 -31.88
CA PHE A 750 19.14 22.72 -32.86
C PHE A 750 20.56 22.91 -33.41
N GLU A 751 20.93 24.16 -33.76
CA GLU A 751 22.27 24.48 -34.23
C GLU A 751 23.34 24.15 -33.18
N LEU A 752 23.16 24.55 -31.91
CA LEU A 752 24.09 24.23 -30.84
C LEU A 752 24.22 22.73 -30.64
N ARG A 753 23.11 22.01 -30.68
CA ARG A 753 23.08 20.55 -30.58
C ARG A 753 23.90 19.88 -31.68
N MET A 754 23.76 20.37 -32.94
CA MET A 754 24.53 19.83 -34.05
C MET A 754 26.03 20.13 -33.92
N GLU A 755 26.42 21.25 -33.27
CA GLU A 755 27.81 21.54 -32.95
C GLU A 755 28.44 20.50 -31.99
N PHE A 756 27.66 19.94 -31.05
CA PHE A 756 28.12 18.87 -30.15
C PHE A 756 28.17 17.48 -30.79
N TYR A 757 27.47 17.25 -31.91
CA TYR A 757 27.49 15.97 -32.64
C TYR A 757 28.54 15.91 -33.75
N ASN A 758 29.09 17.05 -34.19
CA ASN A 758 30.17 17.16 -35.13
C ASN A 758 31.55 17.29 -34.45
#